data_147b019b63f416fbae0066a8d23a69c8
#
_entry.id   147b019b63f416fbae0066a8d23a69c8
#
_cell.length_a   1.000
_cell.length_b   1.000
_cell.length_c   1.000
_cell.angle_alpha   90.00
_cell.angle_beta   90.00
_cell.angle_gamma   90.00
#
_symmetry.space_group_name_H-M   'P 1'
#
loop_
_entity.id
_entity.type
_entity.pdbx_description
1 polymer ?
#
loop_
_entity_poly.entity_id
_entity_poly.type
_entity_poly.pdbx_seq_one_letter_code
_entity_poly.pdbx_strand_id
1 'polypeptide(L)'
;MASDTSSSPTKTTAAKAKSSKAASTKTVKPKSTGVKRSVRQAKTPKDVSTKKTTTTSTVKKTTGAKKTASSSTATPRKRASRAKSSPASLEPQNLIPAVARLARIPVTEVEPVIEDGLWPAKAVEGESFPVRATVFREGHDALGAEAVLLNPEGTETMRVRMYDVAPGLDRLEAWLKPATPGNWSFRIDTWSDPYQTWSKEASIKIQAGIDVELEFEQGALLLERAARGQALNNPAQLPPDSERVTRLHEAAKAMRDKTRPIQERLSVGLHSSIRGIFRTHPLRDLLESSRTYPLRVDRERALYGSWYEIFPRSIGAYQDQEGQWHSGTLRTATSDLPRIASLGFDVVYLTPVHPIGTTFRKGRNNALEAAPGDPGSPYGIGSPQGGHDAIHPELGTFDDFDYFVKKAKGLGLEVALDLALQCSPDHPWVKEHPQWFKHRPDGTIAYAENPPKKYQDIYPLSFDTDYRGLYNAVRDVIEKWIEHGVTIFRVDNPHTKPVQFWQEILAEFREKHPEVLFLAEAFTRPAMMRTLAQVGFHQSYTYFAWRNNREEIEKYLQEVSWESCSYMRPSFWPTTHDILTQVMVEGGKPAFKMRAVLAATGSPNWGIYSGYELIENVQRPGFEEQINNEKYQFKPRDYSGQTAQEIQALLTCLNGIRRRHPALQRLRNLSIHPTTHPSVVCFSRHLDAWESPTGSADTVIVLVNLDPKNTAIGSVYLDLADLKISGYSSSSCFKVRDELDGQVYQWRASNYFELNPYERVAHVFAVESD
;
A
#
# COMPACT_ATOMS: atom_id res chain seq x y z
N MET A 1 7.72 -34.95 60.94
CA MET A 1 7.70 -36.38 61.15
C MET A 1 8.02 -36.92 59.75
N ALA A 2 9.28 -37.16 59.41
CA ALA A 2 10.02 -38.40 59.62
C ALA A 2 9.31 -39.56 58.94
N SER A 3 9.84 -40.32 58.04
CA SER A 3 11.17 -40.83 57.77
C SER A 3 11.14 -41.51 56.38
N ASP A 4 12.12 -41.35 55.48
CA ASP A 4 13.27 -42.28 55.31
C ASP A 4 12.84 -43.71 54.90
N THR A 5 13.37 -44.33 53.88
CA THR A 5 14.73 -44.74 53.51
C THR A 5 14.67 -45.47 52.17
N SER A 6 15.57 -45.19 51.20
CA SER A 6 16.74 -45.97 50.75
C SER A 6 16.41 -47.29 50.06
N SER A 7 16.94 -47.65 48.92
CA SER A 7 18.30 -47.87 48.50
C SER A 7 18.39 -48.44 47.07
N SER A 8 19.43 -48.03 46.33
CA SER A 8 20.00 -48.74 45.14
C SER A 8 20.80 -49.98 45.65
N PRO A 9 21.54 -50.76 44.80
CA PRO A 9 21.85 -50.72 43.38
C PRO A 9 22.04 -52.12 42.68
N THR A 10 22.70 -52.07 41.50
CA THR A 10 23.49 -53.14 40.82
C THR A 10 22.83 -53.87 39.68
N LYS A 11 23.44 -54.25 38.58
CA LYS A 11 24.76 -54.14 37.94
C LYS A 11 24.63 -54.62 36.49
N THR A 12 25.34 -53.95 35.60
CA THR A 12 26.20 -54.42 34.50
C THR A 12 25.98 -55.77 33.85
N THR A 13 25.90 -55.82 32.51
CA THR A 13 26.83 -56.63 31.68
C THR A 13 26.99 -56.07 30.28
N ALA A 14 28.25 -55.94 29.88
CA ALA A 14 28.78 -55.60 28.57
C ALA A 14 29.09 -56.90 27.78
N ALA A 15 28.94 -56.88 26.46
CA ALA A 15 29.66 -57.77 25.54
C ALA A 15 29.73 -57.07 24.17
N LYS A 16 30.81 -56.54 23.83
CA LYS A 16 31.96 -56.86 22.96
C LYS A 16 31.60 -57.14 21.49
N ALA A 17 32.23 -56.26 20.73
CA ALA A 17 32.45 -56.18 19.30
C ALA A 17 32.96 -57.46 18.63
N LYS A 18 32.64 -57.62 17.33
CA LYS A 18 33.57 -58.21 16.35
C LYS A 18 33.47 -57.49 15.00
N SER A 19 34.63 -57.05 14.56
CA SER A 19 34.99 -56.51 13.26
C SER A 19 35.08 -57.60 12.20
N SER A 20 34.69 -57.30 10.93
CA SER A 20 35.40 -57.84 9.76
C SER A 20 35.16 -56.99 8.50
N LYS A 21 36.24 -56.35 8.11
CA LYS A 21 36.91 -56.26 6.81
C LYS A 21 36.10 -55.93 5.52
N ALA A 22 36.57 -54.87 4.99
CA ALA A 22 36.64 -54.30 3.66
C ALA A 22 36.56 -55.27 2.47
N ALA A 23 35.88 -54.87 1.44
CA ALA A 23 36.16 -55.22 0.04
C ALA A 23 35.92 -54.01 -0.86
N SER A 24 36.86 -53.76 -1.70
CA SER A 24 37.19 -52.61 -2.53
C SER A 24 36.31 -52.40 -3.75
N THR A 25 36.16 -51.13 -4.07
CA THR A 25 36.21 -50.53 -5.42
C THR A 25 35.41 -51.10 -6.60
N LYS A 26 34.52 -50.24 -7.12
CA LYS A 26 34.59 -49.85 -8.55
C LYS A 26 33.82 -48.53 -8.78
N THR A 27 34.54 -47.53 -9.13
CA THR A 27 34.13 -46.25 -9.70
C THR A 27 33.43 -46.47 -11.04
N VAL A 28 32.18 -46.02 -11.16
CA VAL A 28 31.51 -45.84 -12.46
C VAL A 28 31.21 -44.34 -12.60
N LYS A 29 31.85 -43.72 -13.55
CA LYS A 29 31.58 -42.34 -14.01
C LYS A 29 30.23 -42.33 -14.74
N PRO A 30 29.33 -41.39 -14.51
CA PRO A 30 28.22 -41.16 -15.43
C PRO A 30 28.69 -40.32 -16.61
N LYS A 31 28.29 -40.77 -17.81
CA LYS A 31 28.47 -40.07 -19.09
C LYS A 31 27.64 -38.77 -19.10
N SER A 32 28.30 -37.65 -19.37
CA SER A 32 27.67 -36.37 -19.68
C SER A 32 27.05 -36.45 -21.10
N THR A 33 25.73 -36.36 -21.19
CA THR A 33 25.04 -35.98 -22.44
C THR A 33 24.86 -34.47 -22.42
N GLY A 34 25.70 -33.79 -23.17
CA GLY A 34 25.63 -32.35 -23.38
C GLY A 34 24.43 -31.97 -24.24
N VAL A 35 23.52 -31.22 -23.67
CA VAL A 35 22.52 -30.44 -24.44
C VAL A 35 23.10 -29.05 -24.62
N LYS A 36 23.52 -28.77 -25.85
CA LYS A 36 23.93 -27.42 -26.31
C LYS A 36 22.71 -26.49 -26.30
N ARG A 37 22.65 -25.57 -25.34
CA ARG A 37 21.80 -24.36 -25.44
C ARG A 37 22.51 -23.34 -26.30
N SER A 38 21.98 -23.09 -27.50
CA SER A 38 22.38 -21.98 -28.39
C SER A 38 21.90 -20.65 -27.81
N VAL A 39 22.84 -19.83 -27.41
CA VAL A 39 22.63 -18.42 -27.10
C VAL A 39 22.43 -17.68 -28.42
N ARG A 40 21.23 -17.22 -28.72
CA ARG A 40 20.99 -16.25 -29.81
C ARG A 40 21.28 -14.86 -29.27
N GLN A 41 22.40 -14.30 -29.69
CA GLN A 41 22.68 -12.86 -29.62
C GLN A 41 21.73 -12.10 -30.53
N ALA A 42 21.04 -11.12 -29.97
CA ALA A 42 20.24 -10.17 -30.71
C ALA A 42 21.19 -9.19 -31.47
N LYS A 43 21.09 -9.18 -32.79
CA LYS A 43 21.76 -8.19 -33.65
C LYS A 43 20.88 -6.95 -33.78
N THR A 44 21.48 -5.79 -33.55
CA THR A 44 20.97 -4.46 -33.89
C THR A 44 20.60 -4.35 -35.38
N PRO A 45 19.49 -3.69 -35.73
CA PRO A 45 19.18 -3.40 -37.13
C PRO A 45 19.96 -2.17 -37.59
N LYS A 46 20.64 -2.34 -38.72
CA LYS A 46 21.22 -1.26 -39.54
C LYS A 46 20.13 -0.64 -40.45
N ASP A 47 20.32 0.63 -40.74
CA ASP A 47 19.63 1.48 -41.68
C ASP A 47 19.10 0.80 -42.93
N VAL A 48 17.83 1.07 -43.26
CA VAL A 48 17.28 0.85 -44.61
C VAL A 48 16.71 2.17 -45.13
N SER A 49 17.33 2.61 -46.22
CA SER A 49 17.02 3.78 -47.02
C SER A 49 15.62 3.76 -47.63
N THR A 50 15.04 4.94 -47.65
CA THR A 50 13.84 5.35 -48.40
C THR A 50 13.77 4.91 -49.84
N LYS A 51 12.71 4.22 -50.24
CA LYS A 51 12.19 4.22 -51.60
C LYS A 51 10.77 4.77 -51.64
N LYS A 52 10.62 5.93 -52.30
CA LYS A 52 9.34 6.52 -52.68
C LYS A 52 8.64 5.60 -53.68
N THR A 53 7.40 5.26 -53.42
CA THR A 53 6.48 4.72 -54.43
C THR A 53 5.28 5.64 -54.52
N THR A 54 5.17 6.32 -55.65
CA THR A 54 4.06 7.18 -56.04
C THR A 54 2.93 6.27 -56.53
N THR A 55 1.76 6.36 -55.94
CA THR A 55 0.54 5.73 -56.50
C THR A 55 -0.46 6.83 -56.84
N THR A 56 -0.63 7.03 -58.13
CA THR A 56 -1.61 7.89 -58.77
C THR A 56 -2.99 7.22 -58.71
N SER A 57 -3.97 7.86 -58.13
CA SER A 57 -5.37 7.42 -58.24
C SER A 57 -6.15 8.40 -59.10
N THR A 58 -6.67 7.87 -60.16
CA THR A 58 -7.44 8.50 -61.24
C THR A 58 -8.86 8.83 -60.77
N VAL A 59 -9.26 10.08 -60.91
CA VAL A 59 -10.63 10.56 -60.74
C VAL A 59 -11.45 10.29 -61.99
N LYS A 60 -12.53 9.53 -61.91
CA LYS A 60 -13.59 9.46 -62.94
C LYS A 60 -14.67 10.51 -62.70
N LYS A 61 -14.79 11.41 -63.71
CA LYS A 61 -15.94 12.30 -63.88
C LYS A 61 -17.13 11.50 -64.39
N THR A 62 -18.32 11.78 -63.88
CA THR A 62 -19.58 11.54 -64.53
C THR A 62 -20.42 12.80 -64.52
N THR A 63 -20.86 13.17 -65.70
CA THR A 63 -21.64 14.34 -66.11
C THR A 63 -23.15 14.03 -66.11
N GLY A 64 -23.96 15.09 -65.94
CA GLY A 64 -25.37 15.14 -66.38
C GLY A 64 -26.27 15.91 -65.43
N ALA A 65 -26.64 17.06 -65.67
CA ALA A 65 -27.51 17.78 -66.56
C ALA A 65 -28.80 18.25 -65.88
N LYS A 66 -29.00 19.49 -65.97
CA LYS A 66 -30.03 20.42 -66.47
C LYS A 66 -30.98 21.09 -65.47
N LYS A 67 -30.77 22.42 -65.51
CA LYS A 67 -31.76 23.56 -65.65
C LYS A 67 -33.01 23.65 -64.79
N THR A 68 -33.10 24.80 -64.09
CA THR A 68 -34.07 25.84 -64.47
C THR A 68 -33.69 27.17 -63.81
N ALA A 69 -33.88 28.26 -64.56
CA ALA A 69 -33.53 29.62 -64.23
C ALA A 69 -34.73 30.33 -63.56
N SER A 70 -34.44 31.24 -62.59
CA SER A 70 -35.28 32.40 -62.39
C SER A 70 -34.43 33.62 -62.04
N SER A 71 -34.72 34.70 -62.80
CA SER A 71 -34.08 36.01 -62.80
C SER A 71 -34.46 36.83 -61.57
N SER A 72 -33.49 37.51 -60.93
CA SER A 72 -33.76 38.79 -60.27
C SER A 72 -32.51 39.67 -60.25
N THR A 73 -32.73 40.86 -60.67
CA THR A 73 -31.95 42.06 -60.86
C THR A 73 -30.82 42.32 -59.86
N ALA A 74 -29.62 42.58 -60.38
CA ALA A 74 -28.42 42.98 -59.67
C ALA A 74 -28.34 44.51 -59.56
N THR A 75 -28.08 45.01 -58.38
CA THR A 75 -27.56 46.37 -58.12
C THR A 75 -26.04 46.28 -57.90
N PRO A 76 -25.23 47.20 -58.42
CA PRO A 76 -23.75 47.05 -58.36
C PRO A 76 -23.24 47.48 -57.00
N ARG A 77 -22.68 46.51 -56.26
CA ARG A 77 -21.90 46.76 -55.03
C ARG A 77 -20.47 47.15 -55.40
N LYS A 78 -20.06 48.33 -54.90
CA LYS A 78 -18.68 48.85 -54.96
C LYS A 78 -17.67 47.82 -54.48
N ARG A 79 -16.66 47.60 -55.29
CA ARG A 79 -15.51 46.73 -55.01
C ARG A 79 -14.66 47.37 -53.88
N ALA A 80 -14.79 46.83 -52.63
CA ALA A 80 -13.90 47.16 -51.55
C ALA A 80 -12.52 46.56 -51.84
N SER A 81 -11.49 47.37 -51.82
CA SER A 81 -10.11 46.94 -51.94
C SER A 81 -9.76 46.02 -50.80
N ARG A 82 -9.42 44.78 -51.11
CA ARG A 82 -8.89 43.80 -50.15
C ARG A 82 -7.53 44.31 -49.67
N ALA A 83 -7.51 44.93 -48.50
CA ALA A 83 -6.25 45.20 -47.77
C ALA A 83 -5.56 43.84 -47.59
N LYS A 84 -4.32 43.73 -48.05
CA LYS A 84 -3.43 42.63 -47.70
C LYS A 84 -3.18 42.77 -46.21
N SER A 85 -3.88 41.95 -45.42
CA SER A 85 -3.50 41.73 -44.03
C SER A 85 -2.15 41.07 -44.04
N SER A 86 -1.11 41.71 -43.57
CA SER A 86 0.13 41.07 -43.21
C SER A 86 -0.22 39.93 -42.27
N PRO A 87 0.42 38.78 -42.36
CA PRO A 87 0.21 37.71 -41.38
C PRO A 87 0.51 38.30 -40.00
N ALA A 88 -0.48 38.32 -39.11
CA ALA A 88 -0.24 38.69 -37.73
C ALA A 88 0.91 37.82 -37.23
N SER A 89 1.97 38.46 -36.75
CA SER A 89 3.05 37.74 -36.09
C SER A 89 2.44 36.99 -34.96
N LEU A 90 2.39 35.67 -35.02
CA LEU A 90 1.94 34.84 -33.92
C LEU A 90 2.90 35.08 -32.74
N GLU A 91 2.39 35.64 -31.65
CA GLU A 91 3.15 35.70 -30.40
C GLU A 91 3.65 34.30 -30.06
N PRO A 92 4.94 34.11 -29.78
CA PRO A 92 5.50 32.79 -29.47
C PRO A 92 4.73 32.01 -28.43
N GLN A 93 4.13 32.72 -27.47
CA GLN A 93 3.30 32.15 -26.42
C GLN A 93 2.06 31.37 -26.93
N ASN A 94 1.57 31.71 -28.14
CA ASN A 94 0.41 31.05 -28.73
C ASN A 94 0.75 29.77 -29.51
N LEU A 95 2.06 29.45 -29.67
CA LEU A 95 2.54 28.24 -30.33
C LEU A 95 2.59 27.04 -29.37
N ILE A 96 2.58 27.27 -28.05
CA ILE A 96 2.69 26.23 -27.02
C ILE A 96 1.33 26.05 -26.36
N PRO A 97 0.76 24.82 -26.33
CA PRO A 97 -0.44 24.54 -25.55
C PRO A 97 -0.29 24.99 -24.10
N ALA A 98 -1.33 25.52 -23.50
CA ALA A 98 -1.29 26.01 -22.12
C ALA A 98 -0.78 24.97 -21.11
N VAL A 99 -1.18 23.70 -21.30
CA VAL A 99 -0.73 22.58 -20.45
C VAL A 99 0.76 22.24 -20.59
N ALA A 100 1.43 22.67 -21.65
CA ALA A 100 2.84 22.42 -21.90
C ALA A 100 3.73 23.63 -21.57
N ARG A 101 3.16 24.74 -21.12
CA ARG A 101 3.93 25.93 -20.72
C ARG A 101 4.63 25.68 -19.41
N LEU A 102 5.94 25.85 -19.40
CA LEU A 102 6.72 25.83 -18.17
C LEU A 102 6.55 27.15 -17.41
N ALA A 103 6.53 27.06 -16.10
CA ALA A 103 6.65 28.21 -15.19
C ALA A 103 8.03 28.86 -15.32
N ARG A 104 8.20 30.09 -14.79
CA ARG A 104 9.49 30.79 -14.75
C ARG A 104 10.55 30.01 -13.98
N ILE A 105 10.11 29.25 -12.97
CA ILE A 105 10.90 28.27 -12.23
C ILE A 105 10.20 26.93 -12.43
N PRO A 106 10.67 26.08 -13.36
CA PRO A 106 10.02 24.83 -13.68
C PRO A 106 9.94 23.86 -12.50
N VAL A 107 8.79 23.21 -12.37
CA VAL A 107 8.53 22.12 -11.42
C VAL A 107 8.18 20.89 -12.25
N THR A 108 9.02 19.86 -12.19
CA THR A 108 8.88 18.62 -12.94
C THR A 108 8.98 17.41 -12.02
N GLU A 109 8.67 16.23 -12.52
CA GLU A 109 8.81 14.94 -11.80
C GLU A 109 8.18 14.99 -10.39
N VAL A 110 6.97 15.56 -10.30
CA VAL A 110 6.25 15.67 -9.02
C VAL A 110 5.75 14.32 -8.55
N GLU A 111 6.00 14.00 -7.30
CA GLU A 111 5.51 12.80 -6.61
C GLU A 111 4.84 13.21 -5.27
N PRO A 112 3.76 12.47 -4.87
CA PRO A 112 3.10 11.38 -5.58
C PRO A 112 2.09 11.89 -6.61
N VAL A 113 2.24 11.47 -7.86
CA VAL A 113 1.28 11.76 -8.94
C VAL A 113 0.97 10.45 -9.68
N ILE A 114 -0.29 10.05 -9.70
CA ILE A 114 -0.71 8.77 -10.27
C ILE A 114 -1.30 9.02 -11.66
N GLU A 115 -0.71 8.38 -12.69
CA GLU A 115 -1.13 8.50 -14.10
C GLU A 115 -1.38 9.98 -14.50
N ASP A 116 -0.35 10.81 -14.35
CA ASP A 116 -0.42 12.26 -14.61
C ASP A 116 -1.52 13.02 -13.83
N GLY A 117 -1.98 12.46 -12.72
CA GLY A 117 -3.03 13.03 -11.87
C GLY A 117 -4.45 12.61 -12.27
N LEU A 118 -4.58 11.58 -13.11
CA LEU A 118 -5.88 10.97 -13.45
C LEU A 118 -6.52 10.35 -12.19
N TRP A 119 -5.70 9.72 -11.36
CA TRP A 119 -6.12 9.13 -10.08
C TRP A 119 -5.51 9.93 -8.91
N PRO A 120 -6.25 10.08 -7.80
CA PRO A 120 -5.68 10.68 -6.61
C PRO A 120 -4.60 9.77 -5.99
N ALA A 121 -3.52 10.37 -5.51
CA ALA A 121 -2.67 9.71 -4.54
C ALA A 121 -3.45 9.42 -3.26
N LYS A 122 -2.98 8.48 -2.42
CA LYS A 122 -3.68 8.05 -1.22
C LYS A 122 -2.87 8.30 0.04
N ALA A 123 -3.55 8.73 1.09
CA ALA A 123 -3.09 8.77 2.46
C ALA A 123 -4.25 8.40 3.40
N VAL A 124 -3.98 8.18 4.67
CA VAL A 124 -5.01 8.16 5.72
C VAL A 124 -4.86 9.38 6.62
N GLU A 125 -5.90 9.67 7.40
CA GLU A 125 -5.84 10.74 8.40
C GLU A 125 -4.64 10.55 9.33
N GLY A 126 -3.91 11.65 9.56
CA GLY A 126 -2.71 11.64 10.42
C GLY A 126 -1.49 10.91 9.86
N GLU A 127 -1.54 10.40 8.61
CA GLU A 127 -0.38 9.82 7.93
C GLU A 127 0.44 10.91 7.25
N SER A 128 1.74 10.97 7.54
CA SER A 128 2.69 11.79 6.78
C SER A 128 3.07 11.11 5.47
N PHE A 129 3.21 11.91 4.41
CA PHE A 129 3.65 11.42 3.10
C PHE A 129 4.62 12.41 2.45
N PRO A 130 5.64 11.92 1.71
CA PRO A 130 6.60 12.79 1.04
C PRO A 130 6.01 13.38 -0.25
N VAL A 131 6.24 14.67 -0.46
CA VAL A 131 6.07 15.37 -1.73
C VAL A 131 7.46 15.66 -2.26
N ARG A 132 7.76 15.17 -3.47
CA ARG A 132 9.04 15.37 -4.16
C ARG A 132 8.83 16.07 -5.47
N ALA A 133 9.81 16.86 -5.89
CA ALA A 133 9.84 17.46 -7.21
C ALA A 133 11.26 17.80 -7.63
N THR A 134 11.50 17.84 -8.95
CA THR A 134 12.70 18.45 -9.54
C THR A 134 12.38 19.90 -9.84
N VAL A 135 13.12 20.84 -9.20
CA VAL A 135 12.89 22.27 -9.28
C VAL A 135 14.19 22.97 -9.67
N PHE A 136 14.20 23.67 -10.78
CA PHE A 136 15.41 24.29 -11.33
C PHE A 136 15.13 25.63 -12.01
N ARG A 137 16.18 26.41 -12.25
CA ARG A 137 16.14 27.61 -13.08
C ARG A 137 17.49 27.83 -13.76
N GLU A 138 17.52 28.75 -14.72
CA GLU A 138 18.75 29.18 -15.36
C GLU A 138 19.65 29.96 -14.40
N GLY A 139 20.97 29.94 -14.67
CA GLY A 139 21.98 30.68 -13.93
C GLY A 139 22.40 30.02 -12.60
N HIS A 140 22.81 30.81 -11.64
CA HIS A 140 23.35 30.37 -10.34
C HIS A 140 22.57 30.90 -9.12
N ASP A 141 21.48 31.60 -9.37
CA ASP A 141 20.63 32.17 -8.33
C ASP A 141 19.99 31.06 -7.52
N ALA A 142 19.93 31.27 -6.22
CA ALA A 142 19.22 30.38 -5.31
C ALA A 142 17.71 30.47 -5.56
N LEU A 143 17.06 29.32 -5.39
CA LEU A 143 15.60 29.19 -5.46
C LEU A 143 15.05 28.63 -4.15
N GLY A 144 13.76 28.82 -3.95
CA GLY A 144 13.02 28.22 -2.88
C GLY A 144 11.81 27.46 -3.41
N ALA A 145 11.42 26.41 -2.70
CA ALA A 145 10.20 25.68 -2.95
C ALA A 145 9.50 25.30 -1.64
N GLU A 146 8.18 25.27 -1.66
CA GLU A 146 7.33 24.79 -0.56
C GLU A 146 6.24 23.87 -1.09
N ALA A 147 6.02 22.77 -0.41
CA ALA A 147 4.83 21.94 -0.62
C ALA A 147 3.68 22.53 0.24
N VAL A 148 2.52 22.67 -0.38
CA VAL A 148 1.32 23.27 0.22
C VAL A 148 0.19 22.27 0.18
N LEU A 149 -0.38 21.96 1.34
CA LEU A 149 -1.51 21.07 1.50
C LEU A 149 -2.82 21.86 1.55
N LEU A 150 -3.80 21.44 0.75
CA LEU A 150 -5.12 22.06 0.66
C LEU A 150 -6.17 21.04 1.14
N ASN A 151 -7.06 21.49 2.03
CA ASN A 151 -8.18 20.69 2.51
C ASN A 151 -9.28 20.52 1.43
N PRO A 152 -10.34 19.73 1.69
CA PRO A 152 -11.43 19.54 0.72
C PRO A 152 -12.11 20.84 0.25
N GLU A 153 -12.10 21.88 1.08
CA GLU A 153 -12.64 23.20 0.75
C GLU A 153 -11.65 24.07 -0.05
N GLY A 154 -10.46 23.55 -0.37
CA GLY A 154 -9.41 24.25 -1.10
C GLY A 154 -8.63 25.27 -0.25
N THR A 155 -8.80 25.23 1.09
CA THR A 155 -8.08 26.10 2.02
C THR A 155 -6.71 25.50 2.36
N GLU A 156 -5.68 26.35 2.38
CA GLU A 156 -4.34 25.97 2.80
C GLU A 156 -4.32 25.63 4.30
N THR A 157 -3.87 24.41 4.64
CA THR A 157 -3.79 23.94 6.02
C THR A 157 -2.36 23.70 6.48
N MET A 158 -1.45 23.44 5.55
CA MET A 158 -0.04 23.16 5.85
C MET A 158 0.84 23.65 4.72
N ARG A 159 1.99 24.24 5.08
CA ARG A 159 3.01 24.71 4.15
C ARG A 159 4.37 24.31 4.68
N VAL A 160 5.14 23.57 3.92
CA VAL A 160 6.43 23.02 4.35
C VAL A 160 7.51 23.35 3.33
N ARG A 161 8.62 23.91 3.80
CA ARG A 161 9.81 24.15 2.98
C ARG A 161 10.35 22.83 2.44
N MET A 162 10.60 22.75 1.14
CA MET A 162 11.26 21.62 0.50
C MET A 162 12.78 21.75 0.63
N TYR A 163 13.46 20.63 0.85
CA TYR A 163 14.92 20.53 1.00
C TYR A 163 15.50 19.58 -0.05
N ASP A 164 16.74 19.85 -0.46
CA ASP A 164 17.48 19.04 -1.42
C ASP A 164 17.79 17.66 -0.80
N VAL A 165 17.30 16.60 -1.42
CA VAL A 165 17.51 15.20 -1.01
C VAL A 165 18.44 14.44 -1.94
N ALA A 166 18.86 15.06 -3.05
CA ALA A 166 19.82 14.49 -4.00
C ALA A 166 20.72 15.60 -4.57
N PRO A 167 21.78 16.00 -3.84
CA PRO A 167 22.65 17.10 -4.22
C PRO A 167 23.17 17.01 -5.66
N GLY A 168 22.92 18.07 -6.45
CA GLY A 168 23.29 18.13 -7.85
C GLY A 168 22.26 17.57 -8.83
N LEU A 169 21.12 17.11 -8.36
CA LEU A 169 20.00 16.63 -9.18
C LEU A 169 18.75 17.52 -9.06
N ASP A 170 18.84 18.63 -8.35
CA ASP A 170 17.73 19.58 -8.10
C ASP A 170 16.45 18.93 -7.53
N ARG A 171 16.61 17.77 -6.86
CA ARG A 171 15.54 16.97 -6.31
C ARG A 171 15.20 17.42 -4.88
N LEU A 172 14.01 17.97 -4.70
CA LEU A 172 13.55 18.52 -3.42
C LEU A 172 12.44 17.65 -2.83
N GLU A 173 12.37 17.61 -1.49
CA GLU A 173 11.37 16.88 -0.73
C GLU A 173 10.81 17.70 0.43
N ALA A 174 9.52 17.52 0.72
CA ALA A 174 8.86 17.94 1.96
C ALA A 174 7.81 16.90 2.35
N TRP A 175 7.49 16.82 3.63
CA TRP A 175 6.49 15.90 4.16
C TRP A 175 5.23 16.66 4.56
N LEU A 176 4.06 16.18 4.08
CA LEU A 176 2.75 16.72 4.39
C LEU A 176 1.93 15.72 5.20
N LYS A 177 1.00 16.22 6.04
CA LYS A 177 0.19 15.39 6.96
C LYS A 177 -1.26 15.91 6.97
N PRO A 178 -2.19 15.25 6.27
CA PRO A 178 -3.61 15.60 6.30
C PRO A 178 -4.24 15.18 7.63
N ALA A 179 -5.18 15.99 8.13
CA ALA A 179 -5.76 15.82 9.46
C ALA A 179 -7.06 15.01 9.50
N THR A 180 -7.81 14.95 8.39
CA THR A 180 -9.16 14.35 8.34
C THR A 180 -9.39 13.63 7.02
N PRO A 181 -10.31 12.64 6.96
CA PRO A 181 -10.71 12.03 5.69
C PRO A 181 -11.33 13.04 4.72
N GLY A 182 -11.18 12.82 3.42
CA GLY A 182 -11.78 13.65 2.38
C GLY A 182 -10.95 13.74 1.09
N ASN A 183 -11.42 14.58 0.16
CA ASN A 183 -10.75 14.86 -1.10
C ASN A 183 -9.81 16.08 -0.93
N TRP A 184 -8.60 15.83 -0.54
CA TRP A 184 -7.52 16.79 -0.38
C TRP A 184 -6.78 17.02 -1.68
N SER A 185 -5.89 18.00 -1.67
CA SER A 185 -4.96 18.22 -2.77
C SER A 185 -3.67 18.89 -2.27
N PHE A 186 -2.63 18.86 -3.09
CA PHE A 186 -1.40 19.61 -2.80
C PHE A 186 -0.87 20.30 -4.05
N ARG A 187 -0.04 21.32 -3.86
CA ARG A 187 0.72 22.01 -4.92
C ARG A 187 2.12 22.35 -4.43
N ILE A 188 2.96 22.78 -5.34
CA ILE A 188 4.30 23.24 -5.04
C ILE A 188 4.39 24.71 -5.46
N ASP A 189 4.74 25.56 -4.50
CA ASP A 189 5.03 26.97 -4.72
C ASP A 189 6.54 27.15 -4.83
N THR A 190 7.01 27.86 -5.88
CA THR A 190 8.44 28.08 -6.16
C THR A 190 8.74 29.57 -6.31
N TRP A 191 9.95 30.01 -5.94
CA TRP A 191 10.38 31.40 -6.04
C TRP A 191 11.89 31.52 -6.18
N SER A 192 12.36 32.68 -6.69
CA SER A 192 13.75 33.11 -6.60
C SER A 192 14.03 33.63 -5.19
N ASP A 193 15.10 33.14 -4.55
CA ASP A 193 15.50 33.53 -3.20
C ASP A 193 16.69 34.51 -3.24
N PRO A 194 16.42 35.83 -3.30
CA PRO A 194 17.47 36.83 -3.46
C PRO A 194 18.36 36.94 -2.22
N TYR A 195 17.85 36.64 -1.02
CA TYR A 195 18.70 36.65 0.18
C TYR A 195 19.68 35.49 0.18
N GLN A 196 19.24 34.33 -0.18
CA GLN A 196 20.11 33.13 -0.26
C GLN A 196 21.15 33.31 -1.37
N THR A 197 20.78 33.87 -2.53
CA THR A 197 21.70 34.25 -3.60
C THR A 197 22.77 35.17 -3.10
N TRP A 198 22.36 36.34 -2.54
CA TRP A 198 23.29 37.34 -1.98
C TRP A 198 24.18 36.76 -0.87
N SER A 199 23.61 35.98 0.06
CA SER A 199 24.39 35.46 1.20
C SER A 199 25.54 34.52 0.75
N LYS A 200 25.31 33.76 -0.32
CA LYS A 200 26.31 32.87 -0.94
C LYS A 200 27.38 33.72 -1.66
N GLU A 201 26.97 34.67 -2.51
CA GLU A 201 27.86 35.54 -3.27
C GLU A 201 28.71 36.44 -2.37
N ALA A 202 28.09 37.13 -1.42
CA ALA A 202 28.76 38.01 -0.50
C ALA A 202 29.80 37.27 0.36
N SER A 203 29.51 36.01 0.77
CA SER A 203 30.46 35.20 1.52
C SER A 203 31.73 34.91 0.71
N ILE A 204 31.63 34.76 -0.59
CA ILE A 204 32.77 34.48 -1.51
C ILE A 204 33.48 35.77 -1.90
N LYS A 205 32.73 36.75 -2.41
CA LYS A 205 33.29 37.97 -3.00
C LYS A 205 33.95 38.88 -1.95
N ILE A 206 33.32 39.04 -0.78
CA ILE A 206 33.87 39.87 0.31
C ILE A 206 35.18 39.25 0.84
N GLN A 207 35.24 37.92 0.98
CA GLN A 207 36.50 37.27 1.39
C GLN A 207 37.59 37.40 0.33
N ALA A 208 37.24 37.44 -0.96
CA ALA A 208 38.15 37.66 -2.06
C ALA A 208 38.50 39.15 -2.30
N GLY A 209 37.93 40.08 -1.53
CA GLY A 209 38.12 41.50 -1.72
C GLY A 209 37.48 42.06 -3.00
N ILE A 210 36.48 41.39 -3.55
CA ILE A 210 35.80 41.73 -4.81
C ILE A 210 34.48 42.43 -4.46
N ASP A 211 34.21 43.58 -5.06
CA ASP A 211 32.95 44.32 -4.97
C ASP A 211 32.41 44.57 -3.52
N VAL A 212 33.34 44.61 -2.55
CA VAL A 212 33.03 44.55 -1.10
C VAL A 212 31.92 45.53 -0.68
N GLU A 213 32.05 46.81 -1.04
CA GLU A 213 31.05 47.82 -0.65
C GLU A 213 29.72 47.64 -1.40
N LEU A 214 29.77 47.16 -2.64
CA LEU A 214 28.59 46.87 -3.43
C LEU A 214 27.81 45.68 -2.82
N GLU A 215 28.50 44.64 -2.41
CA GLU A 215 27.89 43.47 -1.72
C GLU A 215 27.23 43.85 -0.40
N PHE A 216 27.84 44.78 0.39
CA PHE A 216 27.20 45.26 1.61
C PHE A 216 25.97 46.15 1.32
N GLU A 217 26.01 46.99 0.28
CA GLU A 217 24.86 47.77 -0.11
C GLU A 217 23.72 46.93 -0.65
N GLN A 218 24.01 45.93 -1.49
CA GLN A 218 23.02 44.99 -1.98
C GLN A 218 22.34 44.25 -0.83
N GLY A 219 23.12 43.72 0.12
CA GLY A 219 22.59 43.06 1.29
C GLY A 219 21.72 43.97 2.15
N ALA A 220 22.17 45.18 2.40
CA ALA A 220 21.41 46.16 3.17
C ALA A 220 20.06 46.51 2.50
N LEU A 221 20.05 46.70 1.18
CA LEU A 221 18.83 46.95 0.40
C LEU A 221 17.88 45.74 0.44
N LEU A 222 18.40 44.52 0.42
CA LEU A 222 17.58 43.28 0.57
C LEU A 222 16.92 43.24 1.96
N LEU A 223 17.67 43.52 3.03
CA LEU A 223 17.12 43.56 4.38
C LEU A 223 16.02 44.62 4.52
N GLU A 224 16.25 45.84 3.97
CA GLU A 224 15.25 46.91 3.97
C GLU A 224 14.01 46.54 3.13
N ARG A 225 14.21 45.87 2.00
CA ARG A 225 13.13 45.37 1.16
C ARG A 225 12.27 44.33 1.92
N ALA A 226 12.92 43.43 2.66
CA ALA A 226 12.26 42.45 3.52
C ALA A 226 11.52 43.12 4.69
N ALA A 227 12.12 44.19 5.29
CA ALA A 227 11.47 44.97 6.32
C ALA A 227 10.17 45.63 5.84
N ARG A 228 10.13 46.07 4.57
CA ARG A 228 8.92 46.62 3.93
C ARG A 228 7.93 45.55 3.44
N GLY A 229 8.26 44.25 3.55
CA GLY A 229 7.43 43.16 3.05
C GLY A 229 7.32 43.11 1.52
N GLN A 230 8.28 43.66 0.78
CA GLN A 230 8.23 43.81 -0.68
C GLN A 230 9.01 42.68 -1.39
N ALA A 231 8.32 41.83 -2.09
CA ALA A 231 8.91 40.86 -3.02
C ALA A 231 8.62 41.27 -4.48
N LEU A 232 9.51 40.92 -5.41
CA LEU A 232 9.36 41.25 -6.83
C LEU A 232 8.27 40.37 -7.45
N ASN A 233 7.26 40.99 -8.07
CA ASN A 233 6.13 40.27 -8.69
C ASN A 233 5.33 39.35 -7.73
N ASN A 234 5.37 39.67 -6.43
CA ASN A 234 4.55 38.98 -5.43
C ASN A 234 3.57 39.95 -4.78
N PRO A 235 2.26 39.80 -4.98
CA PRO A 235 1.26 40.68 -4.39
C PRO A 235 1.02 40.44 -2.89
N ALA A 236 1.47 39.28 -2.37
CA ALA A 236 1.28 38.95 -0.96
C ALA A 236 2.28 39.70 -0.09
N GLN A 237 1.83 40.80 0.53
CA GLN A 237 2.59 41.50 1.56
C GLN A 237 2.36 40.83 2.92
N LEU A 238 3.44 40.39 3.56
CA LEU A 238 3.37 39.98 4.95
C LEU A 238 3.26 41.24 5.84
N PRO A 239 2.33 41.26 6.80
CA PRO A 239 2.24 42.38 7.73
C PRO A 239 3.57 42.54 8.46
N PRO A 240 4.05 43.79 8.59
CA PRO A 240 5.30 44.06 9.28
C PRO A 240 5.16 43.74 10.77
N ASP A 241 5.93 42.77 11.24
CA ASP A 241 6.19 42.59 12.66
C ASP A 241 7.24 43.63 13.11
N SER A 242 6.95 44.42 14.15
CA SER A 242 7.79 45.54 14.60
C SER A 242 9.20 45.09 15.02
N GLU A 243 9.33 43.96 15.69
CA GLU A 243 10.64 43.43 16.11
C GLU A 243 11.47 42.97 14.92
N ARG A 244 10.85 42.20 13.98
CA ARG A 244 11.49 41.78 12.74
C ARG A 244 11.97 42.98 11.90
N VAL A 245 11.11 43.96 11.72
CA VAL A 245 11.42 45.20 10.98
C VAL A 245 12.60 45.93 11.60
N THR A 246 12.61 46.09 12.92
CA THR A 246 13.69 46.76 13.67
C THR A 246 15.01 46.00 13.47
N ARG A 247 15.03 44.67 13.65
CA ARG A 247 16.24 43.85 13.47
C ARG A 247 16.82 43.94 12.05
N LEU A 248 15.95 43.92 11.03
CA LEU A 248 16.39 44.03 9.63
C LEU A 248 16.98 45.42 9.34
N HIS A 249 16.39 46.51 9.84
CA HIS A 249 16.93 47.86 9.69
C HIS A 249 18.24 48.08 10.44
N GLU A 250 18.36 47.58 11.67
CA GLU A 250 19.61 47.64 12.44
C GLU A 250 20.74 46.88 11.73
N ALA A 251 20.45 45.69 11.21
CA ALA A 251 21.42 44.90 10.46
C ALA A 251 21.83 45.64 9.15
N ALA A 252 20.89 46.19 8.40
CA ALA A 252 21.18 46.96 7.19
C ALA A 252 22.06 48.20 7.50
N LYS A 253 21.77 48.91 8.60
CA LYS A 253 22.59 50.03 9.06
C LYS A 253 24.01 49.58 9.44
N ALA A 254 24.15 48.51 10.19
CA ALA A 254 25.43 47.96 10.60
C ALA A 254 26.30 47.50 9.41
N MET A 255 25.66 46.93 8.37
CA MET A 255 26.35 46.53 7.15
C MET A 255 26.91 47.71 6.36
N ARG A 256 26.26 48.88 6.39
CA ARG A 256 26.73 50.12 5.77
C ARG A 256 27.77 50.88 6.59
N ASP A 257 27.95 50.55 7.87
CA ASP A 257 28.85 51.24 8.78
C ASP A 257 30.31 50.88 8.50
N LYS A 258 30.99 51.73 7.71
CA LYS A 258 32.40 51.56 7.32
C LYS A 258 33.40 51.70 8.48
N THR A 259 32.96 52.10 9.66
CA THR A 259 33.81 52.14 10.85
C THR A 259 34.00 50.78 11.47
N ARG A 260 33.16 49.79 11.12
CA ARG A 260 33.24 48.41 11.56
C ARG A 260 34.15 47.59 10.67
N PRO A 261 34.86 46.61 11.23
CA PRO A 261 35.63 45.66 10.46
C PRO A 261 34.77 44.94 9.42
N ILE A 262 35.31 44.65 8.23
CA ILE A 262 34.61 43.95 7.13
C ILE A 262 33.96 42.64 7.59
N GLN A 263 34.68 41.84 8.38
CA GLN A 263 34.17 40.57 8.87
C GLN A 263 32.98 40.73 9.84
N GLU A 264 32.99 41.75 10.66
CA GLU A 264 31.90 42.10 11.56
C GLU A 264 30.65 42.48 10.76
N ARG A 265 30.81 43.37 9.77
CA ARG A 265 29.72 43.81 8.87
C ARG A 265 29.08 42.60 8.16
N LEU A 266 29.91 41.67 7.65
CA LEU A 266 29.42 40.45 6.99
C LEU A 266 28.70 39.55 8.00
N SER A 267 29.25 39.34 9.19
CA SER A 267 28.65 38.51 10.22
C SER A 267 27.29 38.95 10.66
N VAL A 268 27.01 40.29 10.67
CA VAL A 268 25.69 40.85 10.99
C VAL A 268 24.66 40.44 9.92
N GLY A 269 24.97 40.61 8.63
CA GLY A 269 24.07 40.23 7.54
C GLY A 269 23.80 38.75 7.46
N LEU A 270 24.75 37.91 7.90
CA LEU A 270 24.66 36.45 7.93
C LEU A 270 24.31 35.87 9.31
N HIS A 271 24.00 36.69 10.28
CA HIS A 271 23.69 36.25 11.64
C HIS A 271 22.51 35.27 11.67
N SER A 272 22.55 34.33 12.63
CA SER A 272 21.52 33.28 12.75
C SER A 272 20.10 33.83 12.88
N SER A 273 19.92 35.00 13.58
CA SER A 273 18.64 35.67 13.69
C SER A 273 18.12 36.19 12.35
N ILE A 274 19.00 36.77 11.49
CA ILE A 274 18.64 37.27 10.16
C ILE A 274 18.30 36.04 9.24
N ARG A 275 19.16 35.03 9.24
CA ARG A 275 18.87 33.77 8.52
C ARG A 275 17.55 33.16 8.97
N GLY A 276 17.25 33.17 10.27
CA GLY A 276 16.00 32.73 10.84
C GLY A 276 14.78 33.46 10.27
N ILE A 277 14.87 34.77 10.14
CA ILE A 277 13.83 35.61 9.51
C ILE A 277 13.59 35.14 8.06
N PHE A 278 14.63 35.02 7.24
CA PHE A 278 14.47 34.60 5.84
C PHE A 278 14.09 33.12 5.66
N ARG A 279 14.33 32.28 6.66
CA ARG A 279 13.84 30.92 6.65
C ARG A 279 12.33 30.84 6.85
N THR A 280 11.78 31.69 7.75
CA THR A 280 10.34 31.71 8.06
C THR A 280 9.56 32.68 7.18
N HIS A 281 10.20 33.74 6.71
CA HIS A 281 9.60 34.83 5.93
C HIS A 281 10.51 35.19 4.75
N PRO A 282 10.69 34.29 3.77
CA PRO A 282 11.55 34.55 2.62
C PRO A 282 10.98 35.65 1.73
N LEU A 283 11.88 36.42 1.08
CA LEU A 283 11.51 37.24 -0.07
C LEU A 283 11.22 36.29 -1.23
N ARG A 284 9.95 36.18 -1.60
CA ARG A 284 9.50 35.25 -2.66
C ARG A 284 9.40 36.02 -3.98
N ASP A 285 10.55 36.30 -4.60
CA ASP A 285 10.58 36.93 -5.93
C ASP A 285 10.15 35.90 -7.00
N LEU A 286 9.34 36.35 -7.97
CA LEU A 286 8.85 35.52 -9.05
C LEU A 286 8.08 34.28 -8.53
N LEU A 287 7.26 34.46 -7.50
CA LEU A 287 6.46 33.41 -6.92
C LEU A 287 5.50 32.83 -7.95
N GLU A 288 5.56 31.52 -8.16
CA GLU A 288 4.64 30.75 -9.00
C GLU A 288 4.21 29.47 -8.30
N SER A 289 3.00 29.02 -8.60
CA SER A 289 2.45 27.78 -8.08
C SER A 289 2.34 26.74 -9.21
N SER A 290 2.67 25.49 -8.92
CA SER A 290 2.39 24.38 -9.81
C SER A 290 0.86 24.17 -9.98
N ARG A 291 0.47 23.29 -10.87
CA ARG A 291 -0.89 22.75 -10.83
C ARG A 291 -1.16 22.08 -9.49
N THR A 292 -2.43 21.93 -9.15
CA THR A 292 -2.87 21.19 -7.96
C THR A 292 -2.98 19.70 -8.28
N TYR A 293 -2.49 18.85 -7.38
CA TYR A 293 -2.48 17.39 -7.52
C TYR A 293 -3.47 16.77 -6.53
N PRO A 294 -4.32 15.85 -6.98
CA PRO A 294 -5.36 15.27 -6.12
C PRO A 294 -4.78 14.28 -5.11
N LEU A 295 -5.31 14.32 -3.89
CA LEU A 295 -4.99 13.42 -2.80
C LEU A 295 -6.27 12.91 -2.14
N ARG A 296 -6.44 11.60 -2.05
CA ARG A 296 -7.53 11.00 -1.29
C ARG A 296 -7.04 10.61 0.10
N VAL A 297 -7.70 11.12 1.12
CA VAL A 297 -7.45 10.77 2.53
C VAL A 297 -8.62 9.92 3.03
N ASP A 298 -8.32 8.70 3.47
CA ASP A 298 -9.30 7.77 4.02
C ASP A 298 -9.13 7.68 5.56
N ARG A 299 -10.08 7.04 6.25
CA ARG A 299 -9.95 6.75 7.69
C ARG A 299 -8.77 5.80 7.96
N GLU A 300 -8.20 5.82 9.17
CA GLU A 300 -6.99 5.06 9.53
C GLU A 300 -7.12 3.55 9.24
N ARG A 301 -8.32 2.95 9.45
CA ARG A 301 -8.56 1.53 9.17
C ARG A 301 -8.32 1.13 7.70
N ALA A 302 -8.32 2.07 6.77
CA ALA A 302 -7.93 1.82 5.38
C ALA A 302 -6.44 1.45 5.22
N LEU A 303 -5.58 1.77 6.19
CA LEU A 303 -4.15 1.46 6.20
C LEU A 303 -3.80 0.39 7.24
N TYR A 304 -4.29 0.56 8.49
CA TYR A 304 -3.90 -0.23 9.64
C TYR A 304 -5.04 -1.12 10.14
N GLY A 305 -4.72 -2.41 10.36
CA GLY A 305 -5.66 -3.36 10.94
C GLY A 305 -5.10 -4.77 11.06
N SER A 306 -5.69 -5.53 12.00
CA SER A 306 -5.42 -6.95 12.20
C SER A 306 -6.72 -7.73 12.00
N TRP A 307 -6.74 -8.67 11.05
CA TRP A 307 -7.95 -9.35 10.59
C TRP A 307 -7.97 -10.82 11.00
N TYR A 308 -9.17 -11.31 11.36
CA TYR A 308 -9.40 -12.71 11.66
C TYR A 308 -10.56 -13.24 10.80
N GLU A 309 -10.26 -14.18 9.90
CA GLU A 309 -11.22 -14.78 8.97
C GLU A 309 -11.92 -15.99 9.61
N ILE A 310 -13.24 -16.06 9.50
CA ILE A 310 -14.07 -17.17 10.02
C ILE A 310 -15.14 -17.64 9.03
N PHE A 311 -15.51 -18.90 9.15
CA PHE A 311 -16.73 -19.48 8.58
C PHE A 311 -17.77 -19.61 9.70
N PRO A 312 -18.78 -18.74 9.78
CA PRO A 312 -19.75 -18.75 10.87
C PRO A 312 -20.41 -20.10 11.09
N ARG A 313 -20.66 -20.84 9.97
CA ARG A 313 -21.29 -22.15 10.00
C ARG A 313 -20.49 -23.26 10.69
N SER A 314 -19.19 -23.08 10.88
CA SER A 314 -18.34 -24.06 11.56
C SER A 314 -18.30 -23.84 13.08
N ILE A 315 -18.54 -22.61 13.53
CA ILE A 315 -18.47 -22.28 14.97
C ILE A 315 -19.75 -22.75 15.66
N GLY A 316 -19.61 -23.78 16.50
CA GLY A 316 -20.74 -24.45 17.14
C GLY A 316 -21.42 -25.51 16.26
N ALA A 317 -20.83 -25.85 15.09
CA ALA A 317 -21.26 -27.02 14.35
C ALA A 317 -20.98 -28.30 15.12
N TYR A 318 -21.89 -29.27 15.02
CA TYR A 318 -21.75 -30.55 15.68
C TYR A 318 -22.31 -31.69 14.83
N GLN A 319 -21.93 -32.91 15.22
CA GLN A 319 -22.48 -34.15 14.64
C GLN A 319 -23.38 -34.82 15.68
N ASP A 320 -24.58 -35.16 15.28
CA ASP A 320 -25.51 -35.89 16.16
C ASP A 320 -25.16 -37.37 16.32
N GLN A 321 -25.96 -38.09 17.07
CA GLN A 321 -25.73 -39.51 17.35
C GLN A 321 -25.87 -40.39 16.11
N GLU A 322 -26.63 -39.95 15.11
CA GLU A 322 -26.83 -40.56 13.82
C GLU A 322 -25.69 -40.26 12.83
N GLY A 323 -24.74 -39.37 13.22
CA GLY A 323 -23.62 -38.96 12.41
C GLY A 323 -23.97 -37.85 11.41
N GLN A 324 -25.14 -37.23 11.54
CA GLN A 324 -25.54 -36.07 10.71
C GLN A 324 -24.94 -34.79 11.24
N TRP A 325 -24.42 -33.96 10.32
CA TRP A 325 -23.89 -32.66 10.66
C TRP A 325 -24.98 -31.60 10.80
N HIS A 326 -24.85 -30.77 11.82
CA HIS A 326 -25.64 -29.60 12.06
C HIS A 326 -24.75 -28.34 11.98
N SER A 327 -25.24 -27.35 11.28
CA SER A 327 -24.53 -26.06 11.08
C SER A 327 -24.44 -25.30 12.40
N GLY A 328 -23.32 -24.61 12.61
CA GLY A 328 -23.32 -23.46 13.51
C GLY A 328 -24.15 -22.31 12.94
N THR A 329 -24.48 -21.36 13.79
CA THR A 329 -25.33 -20.21 13.49
C THR A 329 -24.59 -18.90 13.74
N LEU A 330 -25.13 -17.75 13.31
CA LEU A 330 -24.60 -16.43 13.69
C LEU A 330 -24.62 -16.24 15.22
N ARG A 331 -25.59 -16.83 15.91
CA ARG A 331 -25.63 -16.82 17.39
C ARG A 331 -24.50 -17.63 18.02
N THR A 332 -24.21 -18.82 17.50
CA THR A 332 -23.08 -19.62 18.01
C THR A 332 -21.76 -18.98 17.64
N ALA A 333 -21.62 -18.39 16.43
CA ALA A 333 -20.42 -17.66 16.01
C ALA A 333 -20.11 -16.46 16.92
N THR A 334 -21.15 -15.82 17.49
CA THR A 334 -20.98 -14.73 18.46
C THR A 334 -20.19 -15.16 19.70
N SER A 335 -20.24 -16.43 20.08
CA SER A 335 -19.53 -16.94 21.27
C SER A 335 -18.00 -16.94 21.12
N ASP A 336 -17.47 -16.91 19.89
CA ASP A 336 -16.03 -16.86 19.61
C ASP A 336 -15.46 -15.43 19.52
N LEU A 337 -16.30 -14.41 19.40
CA LEU A 337 -15.87 -13.01 19.30
C LEU A 337 -15.01 -12.54 20.49
N PRO A 338 -15.31 -12.92 21.77
CA PRO A 338 -14.44 -12.54 22.88
C PRO A 338 -13.02 -13.11 22.77
N ARG A 339 -12.85 -14.34 22.27
CA ARG A 339 -11.54 -14.95 22.01
C ARG A 339 -10.79 -14.14 20.94
N ILE A 340 -11.43 -13.88 19.78
CA ILE A 340 -10.85 -13.12 18.69
C ILE A 340 -10.41 -11.72 19.17
N ALA A 341 -11.26 -11.01 19.91
CA ALA A 341 -10.94 -9.70 20.48
C ALA A 341 -9.77 -9.78 21.47
N SER A 342 -9.71 -10.83 22.31
CA SER A 342 -8.62 -11.02 23.28
C SER A 342 -7.27 -11.29 22.63
N LEU A 343 -7.26 -11.86 21.42
CA LEU A 343 -6.06 -12.01 20.60
C LEU A 343 -5.58 -10.68 19.98
N GLY A 344 -6.33 -9.59 20.17
CA GLY A 344 -5.98 -8.27 19.71
C GLY A 344 -6.28 -7.99 18.24
N PHE A 345 -7.15 -8.75 17.59
CA PHE A 345 -7.62 -8.44 16.24
C PHE A 345 -8.59 -7.25 16.26
N ASP A 346 -8.70 -6.57 15.13
CA ASP A 346 -9.52 -5.37 14.94
C ASP A 346 -10.73 -5.63 14.05
N VAL A 347 -10.62 -6.62 13.16
CA VAL A 347 -11.65 -6.96 12.16
C VAL A 347 -11.93 -8.45 12.21
N VAL A 348 -13.20 -8.82 12.33
CA VAL A 348 -13.68 -10.18 12.07
C VAL A 348 -14.25 -10.24 10.66
N TYR A 349 -13.65 -11.10 9.82
CA TYR A 349 -14.06 -11.28 8.44
C TYR A 349 -14.89 -12.55 8.28
N LEU A 350 -16.13 -12.40 7.81
CA LEU A 350 -17.09 -13.46 7.52
C LEU A 350 -17.00 -13.85 6.05
N THR A 351 -16.74 -15.13 5.77
CA THR A 351 -16.99 -15.70 4.44
C THR A 351 -18.49 -15.58 4.09
N PRO A 352 -18.91 -15.75 2.82
CA PRO A 352 -20.30 -15.47 2.44
C PRO A 352 -21.32 -16.17 3.35
N VAL A 353 -22.31 -15.40 3.83
CA VAL A 353 -23.38 -15.84 4.75
C VAL A 353 -24.70 -16.11 4.03
N HIS A 354 -24.70 -16.06 2.71
CA HIS A 354 -25.86 -16.15 1.84
C HIS A 354 -26.35 -17.59 1.66
N PRO A 355 -27.61 -17.79 1.21
CA PRO A 355 -28.13 -19.09 0.81
C PRO A 355 -27.25 -19.74 -0.25
N ILE A 356 -27.05 -21.06 -0.14
CA ILE A 356 -26.17 -21.86 -1.02
C ILE A 356 -27.02 -22.70 -1.96
N GLY A 357 -26.69 -22.72 -3.26
CA GLY A 357 -27.36 -23.53 -4.27
C GLY A 357 -27.22 -25.04 -4.02
N THR A 358 -28.17 -25.81 -4.57
CA THR A 358 -28.19 -27.27 -4.54
C THR A 358 -27.73 -27.90 -5.86
N THR A 359 -28.01 -27.22 -6.98
CA THR A 359 -27.63 -27.68 -8.33
C THR A 359 -26.10 -27.61 -8.49
N PHE A 360 -25.49 -28.74 -8.83
CA PHE A 360 -24.05 -28.93 -8.94
C PHE A 360 -23.27 -28.58 -7.65
N ARG A 361 -23.92 -28.68 -6.49
CA ARG A 361 -23.31 -28.43 -5.19
C ARG A 361 -22.02 -29.24 -5.03
N LYS A 362 -20.96 -28.59 -4.57
CA LYS A 362 -19.67 -29.22 -4.32
C LYS A 362 -19.68 -30.04 -3.04
N GLY A 363 -19.08 -31.22 -3.11
CA GLY A 363 -18.80 -32.05 -1.94
C GLY A 363 -17.42 -31.77 -1.33
N ARG A 364 -17.09 -32.52 -0.28
CA ARG A 364 -15.81 -32.42 0.47
C ARG A 364 -14.61 -32.41 -0.45
N ASN A 365 -13.62 -31.60 -0.10
CA ASN A 365 -12.39 -31.45 -0.89
C ASN A 365 -12.65 -31.05 -2.36
N ASN A 366 -13.70 -30.26 -2.63
CA ASN A 366 -14.11 -29.82 -3.95
C ASN A 366 -14.53 -30.98 -4.89
N ALA A 367 -15.12 -32.05 -4.33
CA ALA A 367 -15.73 -33.10 -5.15
C ALA A 367 -16.84 -32.49 -6.03
N LEU A 368 -17.01 -33.07 -7.24
CA LEU A 368 -17.96 -32.53 -8.24
C LEU A 368 -19.42 -32.71 -7.80
N GLU A 369 -19.68 -33.69 -6.93
CA GLU A 369 -21.01 -34.00 -6.39
C GLU A 369 -20.94 -34.00 -4.87
N ALA A 370 -21.94 -33.38 -4.25
CA ALA A 370 -22.09 -33.37 -2.81
C ALA A 370 -22.69 -34.69 -2.32
N ALA A 371 -22.14 -35.25 -1.24
CA ALA A 371 -22.79 -36.31 -0.51
C ALA A 371 -23.96 -35.76 0.35
N PRO A 372 -24.92 -36.61 0.77
CA PRO A 372 -25.94 -36.22 1.72
C PRO A 372 -25.30 -35.63 2.99
N GLY A 373 -25.75 -34.42 3.38
CA GLY A 373 -25.20 -33.70 4.54
C GLY A 373 -23.98 -32.81 4.24
N ASP A 374 -23.44 -32.77 3.01
CA ASP A 374 -22.41 -31.83 2.64
C ASP A 374 -22.98 -30.41 2.50
N PRO A 375 -22.41 -29.39 3.18
CA PRO A 375 -22.98 -28.04 3.19
C PRO A 375 -22.80 -27.28 1.86
N GLY A 376 -21.93 -27.75 0.97
CA GLY A 376 -21.53 -27.04 -0.24
C GLY A 376 -20.59 -25.88 0.03
N SER A 377 -20.22 -25.16 -1.06
CA SER A 377 -19.39 -23.95 -0.99
C SER A 377 -20.25 -22.73 -0.70
N PRO A 378 -19.91 -21.88 0.28
CA PRO A 378 -20.61 -20.62 0.50
C PRO A 378 -20.45 -19.61 -0.66
N TYR A 379 -19.51 -19.86 -1.56
CA TYR A 379 -19.31 -19.07 -2.78
C TYR A 379 -20.27 -19.47 -3.93
N GLY A 380 -21.00 -20.57 -3.80
CA GLY A 380 -22.12 -20.92 -4.67
C GLY A 380 -23.39 -20.26 -4.22
N ILE A 381 -23.41 -18.90 -4.30
CA ILE A 381 -24.43 -18.05 -3.70
C ILE A 381 -25.77 -18.15 -4.44
N GLY A 382 -26.83 -18.31 -3.65
CA GLY A 382 -28.21 -18.23 -4.09
C GLY A 382 -28.93 -19.57 -4.13
N SER A 383 -30.17 -19.55 -3.66
CA SER A 383 -31.13 -20.66 -3.67
C SER A 383 -32.54 -20.07 -3.77
N PRO A 384 -33.61 -20.89 -3.81
CA PRO A 384 -34.97 -20.37 -3.75
C PRO A 384 -35.27 -19.51 -2.50
N GLN A 385 -34.41 -19.59 -1.46
CA GLN A 385 -34.55 -18.80 -0.22
C GLN A 385 -33.92 -17.40 -0.32
N GLY A 386 -33.27 -17.05 -1.43
CA GLY A 386 -32.70 -15.72 -1.67
C GLY A 386 -31.30 -15.76 -2.28
N GLY A 387 -30.75 -14.58 -2.52
CA GLY A 387 -29.44 -14.36 -3.14
C GLY A 387 -28.46 -13.64 -2.23
N HIS A 388 -27.74 -12.68 -2.80
CA HIS A 388 -26.72 -11.87 -2.11
C HIS A 388 -27.31 -10.95 -1.02
N ASP A 389 -28.60 -10.74 -1.04
CA ASP A 389 -29.36 -9.91 -0.11
C ASP A 389 -30.08 -10.71 0.98
N ALA A 390 -29.76 -11.99 1.16
CA ALA A 390 -30.38 -12.90 2.12
C ALA A 390 -29.32 -13.65 2.95
N ILE A 391 -29.75 -14.12 4.12
CA ILE A 391 -28.95 -14.95 5.03
C ILE A 391 -29.34 -16.42 4.83
N HIS A 392 -28.34 -17.31 4.86
CA HIS A 392 -28.56 -18.75 4.80
C HIS A 392 -29.47 -19.19 5.96
N PRO A 393 -30.57 -19.93 5.71
CA PRO A 393 -31.54 -20.28 6.77
C PRO A 393 -30.93 -20.99 7.99
N GLU A 394 -29.90 -21.83 7.78
CA GLU A 394 -29.20 -22.50 8.89
C GLU A 394 -28.31 -21.55 9.72
N LEU A 395 -27.94 -20.41 9.18
CA LEU A 395 -27.18 -19.39 9.93
C LEU A 395 -28.07 -18.51 10.80
N GLY A 396 -29.35 -18.39 10.43
CA GLY A 396 -30.34 -17.59 11.16
C GLY A 396 -30.98 -16.48 10.34
N THR A 397 -31.31 -15.38 10.96
CA THR A 397 -32.04 -14.24 10.40
C THR A 397 -31.19 -12.96 10.40
N PHE A 398 -31.73 -11.87 9.84
CA PHE A 398 -31.10 -10.55 9.97
C PHE A 398 -31.02 -10.08 11.43
N ASP A 399 -31.99 -10.40 12.28
CA ASP A 399 -31.91 -10.09 13.72
C ASP A 399 -30.70 -10.82 14.39
N ASP A 400 -30.36 -12.01 13.91
CA ASP A 400 -29.18 -12.75 14.38
C ASP A 400 -27.88 -12.13 13.86
N PHE A 401 -27.88 -11.62 12.64
CA PHE A 401 -26.76 -10.90 12.05
C PHE A 401 -26.54 -9.57 12.78
N ASP A 402 -27.58 -8.78 12.98
CA ASP A 402 -27.51 -7.50 13.70
C ASP A 402 -27.02 -7.71 15.14
N TYR A 403 -27.45 -8.80 15.77
CA TYR A 403 -26.92 -9.18 17.09
C TYR A 403 -25.43 -9.48 17.04
N PHE A 404 -24.96 -10.24 16.03
CA PHE A 404 -23.54 -10.54 15.83
C PHE A 404 -22.74 -9.25 15.65
N VAL A 405 -23.15 -8.36 14.73
CA VAL A 405 -22.52 -7.07 14.47
C VAL A 405 -22.46 -6.20 15.71
N LYS A 406 -23.59 -6.11 16.46
CA LYS A 406 -23.64 -5.36 17.72
C LYS A 406 -22.67 -5.91 18.76
N LYS A 407 -22.55 -7.23 18.87
CA LYS A 407 -21.59 -7.87 19.82
C LYS A 407 -20.15 -7.66 19.38
N ALA A 408 -19.83 -7.81 18.10
CA ALA A 408 -18.50 -7.50 17.54
C ALA A 408 -18.10 -6.05 17.85
N LYS A 409 -18.96 -5.10 17.54
CA LYS A 409 -18.75 -3.67 17.81
C LYS A 409 -18.56 -3.38 19.31
N GLY A 410 -19.33 -4.06 20.18
CA GLY A 410 -19.18 -3.94 21.63
C GLY A 410 -17.85 -4.46 22.19
N LEU A 411 -17.13 -5.27 21.41
CA LEU A 411 -15.79 -5.79 21.71
C LEU A 411 -14.67 -5.01 20.99
N GLY A 412 -15.03 -3.94 20.25
CA GLY A 412 -14.08 -3.16 19.46
C GLY A 412 -13.69 -3.80 18.10
N LEU A 413 -14.46 -4.80 17.65
CA LEU A 413 -14.27 -5.45 16.35
C LEU A 413 -15.16 -4.81 15.28
N GLU A 414 -14.60 -4.51 14.12
CA GLU A 414 -15.38 -4.22 12.90
C GLU A 414 -15.72 -5.53 12.18
N VAL A 415 -16.86 -5.55 11.50
CA VAL A 415 -17.29 -6.72 10.72
C VAL A 415 -16.98 -6.47 9.25
N ALA A 416 -16.20 -7.37 8.64
CA ALA A 416 -16.01 -7.46 7.21
C ALA A 416 -16.86 -8.59 6.65
N LEU A 417 -17.58 -8.33 5.55
CA LEU A 417 -18.37 -9.32 4.83
C LEU A 417 -17.77 -9.61 3.45
N ASP A 418 -17.81 -10.87 3.03
CA ASP A 418 -17.38 -11.26 1.68
C ASP A 418 -18.40 -10.82 0.63
N LEU A 419 -17.96 -10.07 -0.37
CA LEU A 419 -18.73 -9.68 -1.54
C LEU A 419 -18.27 -10.49 -2.76
N ALA A 420 -18.90 -11.63 -2.98
CA ALA A 420 -18.59 -12.54 -4.08
C ALA A 420 -19.65 -12.42 -5.17
N LEU A 421 -19.40 -11.60 -6.20
CA LEU A 421 -20.34 -11.29 -7.29
C LEU A 421 -20.40 -12.43 -8.31
N GLN A 422 -21.06 -13.52 -7.93
CA GLN A 422 -21.30 -14.73 -8.72
C GLN A 422 -22.51 -15.46 -8.17
N CYS A 423 -23.20 -16.25 -9.00
CA CYS A 423 -24.46 -16.89 -8.64
C CYS A 423 -24.36 -18.41 -8.74
N SER A 424 -25.04 -19.14 -7.86
CA SER A 424 -25.33 -20.54 -8.12
C SER A 424 -26.34 -20.69 -9.27
N PRO A 425 -26.49 -21.89 -9.87
CA PRO A 425 -27.56 -22.12 -10.84
C PRO A 425 -28.98 -21.89 -10.28
N ASP A 426 -29.15 -21.96 -8.96
CA ASP A 426 -30.44 -21.83 -8.27
C ASP A 426 -30.74 -20.40 -7.79
N HIS A 427 -29.84 -19.44 -8.05
CA HIS A 427 -30.00 -18.04 -7.65
C HIS A 427 -31.23 -17.41 -8.31
N PRO A 428 -32.06 -16.62 -7.61
CA PRO A 428 -33.23 -15.94 -8.19
C PRO A 428 -32.90 -15.19 -9.49
N TRP A 429 -31.79 -14.46 -9.56
CA TRP A 429 -31.38 -13.71 -10.75
C TRP A 429 -31.19 -14.58 -12.01
N VAL A 430 -30.94 -15.88 -11.89
CA VAL A 430 -30.79 -16.76 -13.07
C VAL A 430 -32.12 -16.86 -13.84
N LYS A 431 -33.25 -16.77 -13.14
CA LYS A 431 -34.60 -16.81 -13.72
C LYS A 431 -35.12 -15.42 -14.03
N GLU A 432 -34.91 -14.47 -13.12
CA GLU A 432 -35.47 -13.13 -13.19
C GLU A 432 -34.70 -12.22 -14.16
N HIS A 433 -33.37 -12.44 -14.27
CA HIS A 433 -32.46 -11.63 -15.07
C HIS A 433 -31.52 -12.50 -15.92
N PRO A 434 -32.02 -13.36 -16.82
CA PRO A 434 -31.17 -14.26 -17.61
C PRO A 434 -30.13 -13.50 -18.47
N GLN A 435 -30.41 -12.24 -18.81
CA GLN A 435 -29.48 -11.36 -19.52
C GLN A 435 -28.20 -11.03 -18.73
N TRP A 436 -28.16 -11.26 -17.42
CA TRP A 436 -26.97 -11.03 -16.61
C TRP A 436 -25.97 -12.21 -16.66
N PHE A 437 -26.25 -13.21 -17.47
CA PHE A 437 -25.41 -14.41 -17.61
C PHE A 437 -25.01 -14.66 -19.06
N LYS A 438 -23.81 -15.23 -19.26
CA LYS A 438 -23.34 -15.58 -20.59
C LYS A 438 -23.88 -16.95 -21.01
N HIS A 439 -24.69 -16.97 -22.06
CA HIS A 439 -25.22 -18.20 -22.62
C HIS A 439 -24.24 -18.81 -23.64
N ARG A 440 -24.18 -20.13 -23.67
CA ARG A 440 -23.47 -20.92 -24.67
C ARG A 440 -24.36 -21.17 -25.89
N PRO A 441 -23.79 -21.59 -27.04
CA PRO A 441 -24.58 -21.88 -28.23
C PRO A 441 -25.65 -22.94 -28.05
N ASP A 442 -25.51 -23.83 -27.08
CA ASP A 442 -26.49 -24.88 -26.71
C ASP A 442 -27.60 -24.36 -25.76
N GLY A 443 -27.59 -23.07 -25.44
CA GLY A 443 -28.56 -22.45 -24.53
C GLY A 443 -28.20 -22.57 -23.05
N THR A 444 -27.19 -23.33 -22.68
CA THR A 444 -26.74 -23.43 -21.28
C THR A 444 -25.99 -22.17 -20.84
N ILE A 445 -26.02 -21.85 -19.55
CA ILE A 445 -25.23 -20.76 -18.95
C ILE A 445 -23.78 -21.22 -18.77
N ALA A 446 -22.83 -20.34 -19.10
CA ALA A 446 -21.43 -20.62 -18.87
C ALA A 446 -21.11 -20.57 -17.37
N TYR A 447 -20.58 -21.66 -16.83
CA TYR A 447 -20.06 -21.70 -15.46
C TYR A 447 -18.66 -21.12 -15.37
N ALA A 448 -18.21 -20.79 -14.14
CA ALA A 448 -16.86 -20.29 -13.92
C ALA A 448 -15.83 -21.40 -14.18
N GLU A 449 -14.77 -21.06 -14.92
CA GLU A 449 -13.66 -21.98 -15.18
C GLU A 449 -12.33 -21.24 -15.31
N ASN A 450 -11.28 -21.91 -14.85
CA ASN A 450 -9.88 -21.55 -15.12
C ASN A 450 -9.19 -22.87 -15.51
N PRO A 451 -9.22 -23.24 -16.80
CA PRO A 451 -8.81 -24.57 -17.23
C PRO A 451 -7.45 -24.99 -16.67
N PRO A 452 -7.34 -26.24 -16.14
CA PRO A 452 -8.35 -27.31 -16.15
C PRO A 452 -9.40 -27.26 -15.01
N LYS A 453 -9.33 -26.26 -14.08
CA LYS A 453 -10.28 -26.11 -12.98
C LYS A 453 -11.66 -25.70 -13.50
N LYS A 454 -12.72 -26.32 -12.96
CA LYS A 454 -14.12 -26.04 -13.28
C LYS A 454 -14.92 -25.86 -12.00
N TYR A 455 -15.78 -24.83 -11.98
CA TYR A 455 -16.65 -24.47 -10.87
C TYR A 455 -18.10 -24.47 -11.35
N GLN A 456 -18.69 -25.66 -11.53
CA GLN A 456 -20.03 -25.83 -12.12
C GLN A 456 -21.13 -25.27 -11.23
N ASP A 457 -20.88 -25.12 -9.95
CA ASP A 457 -21.75 -24.52 -8.94
C ASP A 457 -21.76 -22.98 -8.98
N ILE A 458 -21.02 -22.36 -9.92
CA ILE A 458 -20.86 -20.90 -10.01
C ILE A 458 -21.07 -20.41 -11.44
N TYR A 459 -22.04 -19.51 -11.62
CA TYR A 459 -22.29 -18.74 -12.84
C TYR A 459 -21.74 -17.31 -12.67
N PRO A 460 -20.71 -16.91 -13.43
CA PRO A 460 -20.21 -15.54 -13.42
C PRO A 460 -21.26 -14.55 -13.96
N LEU A 461 -21.33 -13.38 -13.34
CA LEU A 461 -22.14 -12.27 -13.82
C LEU A 461 -21.52 -11.62 -15.06
N SER A 462 -22.35 -11.29 -16.06
CA SER A 462 -21.99 -10.61 -17.30
C SER A 462 -22.52 -9.18 -17.30
N PHE A 463 -21.61 -8.23 -17.42
CA PHE A 463 -21.93 -6.80 -17.45
C PHE A 463 -22.19 -6.26 -18.87
N ASP A 464 -22.11 -7.12 -19.91
CA ASP A 464 -22.08 -6.68 -21.30
C ASP A 464 -23.46 -6.38 -21.87
N THR A 465 -24.51 -6.97 -21.32
CA THR A 465 -25.89 -6.89 -21.88
C THR A 465 -26.80 -5.93 -21.13
N ASP A 466 -26.71 -5.87 -19.80
CA ASP A 466 -27.49 -4.98 -18.95
C ASP A 466 -26.65 -4.43 -17.81
N TYR A 467 -25.70 -3.57 -18.17
CA TYR A 467 -24.77 -2.97 -17.23
C TYR A 467 -25.46 -2.22 -16.09
N ARG A 468 -26.47 -1.38 -16.41
CA ARG A 468 -27.13 -0.54 -15.39
C ARG A 468 -28.06 -1.33 -14.48
N GLY A 469 -28.79 -2.32 -15.00
CA GLY A 469 -29.59 -3.21 -14.18
C GLY A 469 -28.74 -3.96 -13.17
N LEU A 470 -27.65 -4.56 -13.62
CA LEU A 470 -26.73 -5.29 -12.75
C LEU A 470 -25.99 -4.36 -11.77
N TYR A 471 -25.56 -3.17 -12.22
CA TYR A 471 -24.95 -2.16 -11.36
C TYR A 471 -25.88 -1.79 -10.19
N ASN A 472 -27.13 -1.47 -10.48
CA ASN A 472 -28.12 -1.10 -9.47
C ASN A 472 -28.38 -2.24 -8.49
N ALA A 473 -28.53 -3.48 -8.98
CA ALA A 473 -28.72 -4.63 -8.10
C ALA A 473 -27.55 -4.86 -7.14
N VAL A 474 -26.30 -4.72 -7.62
CA VAL A 474 -25.11 -4.85 -6.76
C VAL A 474 -25.02 -3.69 -5.77
N ARG A 475 -25.34 -2.46 -6.20
CA ARG A 475 -25.39 -1.30 -5.30
C ARG A 475 -26.40 -1.54 -4.17
N ASP A 476 -27.61 -1.98 -4.50
CA ASP A 476 -28.68 -2.21 -3.53
C ASP A 476 -28.31 -3.35 -2.53
N VAL A 477 -27.59 -4.37 -3.00
CA VAL A 477 -27.01 -5.41 -2.12
C VAL A 477 -26.01 -4.82 -1.12
N ILE A 478 -25.07 -3.99 -1.59
CA ILE A 478 -24.07 -3.38 -0.72
C ILE A 478 -24.73 -2.43 0.29
N GLU A 479 -25.68 -1.57 -0.16
CA GLU A 479 -26.43 -0.67 0.71
C GLU A 479 -27.16 -1.44 1.81
N LYS A 480 -27.83 -2.54 1.46
CA LYS A 480 -28.54 -3.38 2.43
C LYS A 480 -27.61 -3.89 3.54
N TRP A 481 -26.42 -4.38 3.19
CA TRP A 481 -25.48 -4.86 4.21
C TRP A 481 -24.87 -3.73 5.06
N ILE A 482 -24.73 -2.52 4.48
CA ILE A 482 -24.34 -1.32 5.24
C ILE A 482 -25.44 -0.97 6.26
N GLU A 483 -26.71 -1.02 5.89
CA GLU A 483 -27.85 -0.82 6.80
C GLU A 483 -27.84 -1.79 7.99
N HIS A 484 -27.34 -3.02 7.78
CA HIS A 484 -27.12 -4.03 8.83
C HIS A 484 -25.76 -3.90 9.54
N GLY A 485 -25.04 -2.78 9.32
CA GLY A 485 -23.83 -2.39 10.08
C GLY A 485 -22.51 -2.96 9.56
N VAL A 486 -22.47 -3.49 8.34
CA VAL A 486 -21.22 -3.86 7.67
C VAL A 486 -20.49 -2.59 7.23
N THR A 487 -19.24 -2.44 7.66
CA THR A 487 -18.40 -1.28 7.32
C THR A 487 -17.21 -1.65 6.44
N ILE A 488 -17.02 -2.93 6.15
CA ILE A 488 -15.91 -3.41 5.33
C ILE A 488 -16.41 -4.54 4.43
N PHE A 489 -16.04 -4.50 3.15
CA PHE A 489 -16.27 -5.58 2.20
C PHE A 489 -14.94 -6.17 1.72
N ARG A 490 -14.74 -7.47 1.92
CA ARG A 490 -13.71 -8.21 1.19
C ARG A 490 -14.30 -8.65 -0.12
N VAL A 491 -13.74 -8.21 -1.21
CA VAL A 491 -14.29 -8.45 -2.56
C VAL A 491 -13.58 -9.63 -3.20
N ASP A 492 -14.35 -10.69 -3.45
CA ASP A 492 -13.89 -11.92 -4.09
C ASP A 492 -13.61 -11.70 -5.58
N ASN A 493 -12.40 -12.03 -6.00
CA ASN A 493 -11.96 -12.02 -7.40
C ASN A 493 -12.44 -10.78 -8.20
N PRO A 494 -12.17 -9.52 -7.77
CA PRO A 494 -12.64 -8.32 -8.47
C PRO A 494 -12.05 -8.20 -9.89
N HIS A 495 -10.92 -8.82 -10.15
CA HIS A 495 -10.27 -8.85 -11.46
C HIS A 495 -11.04 -9.65 -12.53
N THR A 496 -12.11 -10.35 -12.16
CA THR A 496 -13.00 -11.05 -13.08
C THR A 496 -14.21 -10.22 -13.51
N LYS A 497 -14.33 -8.98 -13.02
CA LYS A 497 -15.37 -8.02 -13.36
C LYS A 497 -14.76 -6.80 -14.05
N PRO A 498 -15.55 -5.98 -14.80
CA PRO A 498 -15.03 -4.80 -15.47
C PRO A 498 -14.41 -3.80 -14.48
N VAL A 499 -13.24 -3.26 -14.81
CA VAL A 499 -12.59 -2.22 -13.97
C VAL A 499 -13.46 -0.96 -13.92
N GLN A 500 -14.16 -0.63 -15.03
CA GLN A 500 -15.11 0.49 -15.07
C GLN A 500 -16.20 0.34 -14.01
N PHE A 501 -16.75 -0.86 -13.84
CA PHE A 501 -17.75 -1.13 -12.81
C PHE A 501 -17.21 -0.80 -11.41
N TRP A 502 -15.97 -1.25 -11.09
CA TRP A 502 -15.35 -0.94 -9.80
C TRP A 502 -15.09 0.55 -9.63
N GLN A 503 -14.63 1.22 -10.68
CA GLN A 503 -14.41 2.67 -10.66
C GLN A 503 -15.70 3.43 -10.28
N GLU A 504 -16.82 3.10 -10.94
CA GLU A 504 -18.09 3.77 -10.72
C GLU A 504 -18.67 3.48 -9.33
N ILE A 505 -18.74 2.21 -8.93
CA ILE A 505 -19.40 1.83 -7.67
C ILE A 505 -18.57 2.25 -6.45
N LEU A 506 -17.23 2.11 -6.49
CA LEU A 506 -16.37 2.56 -5.41
C LEU A 506 -16.38 4.09 -5.24
N ALA A 507 -16.53 4.84 -6.35
CA ALA A 507 -16.68 6.29 -6.29
C ALA A 507 -18.02 6.69 -5.64
N GLU A 508 -19.11 6.01 -6.00
CA GLU A 508 -20.43 6.24 -5.39
C GLU A 508 -20.42 5.97 -3.88
N PHE A 509 -19.94 4.82 -3.46
CA PHE A 509 -19.90 4.47 -2.03
C PHE A 509 -18.93 5.35 -1.23
N ARG A 510 -17.82 5.78 -1.82
CA ARG A 510 -16.89 6.69 -1.16
C ARG A 510 -17.53 8.05 -0.84
N GLU A 511 -18.46 8.51 -1.67
CA GLU A 511 -19.16 9.76 -1.45
C GLU A 511 -20.31 9.61 -0.45
N LYS A 512 -21.09 8.52 -0.56
CA LYS A 512 -22.24 8.26 0.29
C LYS A 512 -21.86 7.72 1.67
N HIS A 513 -20.87 6.83 1.72
CA HIS A 513 -20.46 6.05 2.88
C HIS A 513 -18.92 6.07 3.02
N PRO A 514 -18.31 7.24 3.33
CA PRO A 514 -16.86 7.38 3.41
C PRO A 514 -16.21 6.50 4.50
N GLU A 515 -17.00 6.00 5.44
CA GLU A 515 -16.57 5.04 6.47
C GLU A 515 -16.43 3.61 5.93
N VAL A 516 -17.02 3.28 4.79
CA VAL A 516 -17.03 1.92 4.23
C VAL A 516 -15.74 1.65 3.44
N LEU A 517 -15.12 0.50 3.68
CA LEU A 517 -13.88 0.08 3.06
C LEU A 517 -14.08 -1.14 2.16
N PHE A 518 -13.29 -1.21 1.10
CA PHE A 518 -13.27 -2.34 0.17
C PHE A 518 -11.85 -2.89 0.07
N LEU A 519 -11.67 -4.18 0.41
CA LEU A 519 -10.44 -4.95 0.28
C LEU A 519 -10.53 -5.86 -0.95
N ALA A 520 -9.64 -5.68 -1.92
CA ALA A 520 -9.59 -6.49 -3.14
C ALA A 520 -8.85 -7.81 -2.91
N GLU A 521 -9.51 -8.94 -3.16
CA GLU A 521 -8.82 -10.22 -3.33
C GLU A 521 -8.46 -10.41 -4.81
N ALA A 522 -7.28 -9.91 -5.18
CA ALA A 522 -6.87 -9.81 -6.58
C ALA A 522 -5.53 -10.49 -6.83
N PHE A 523 -5.47 -11.83 -6.69
CA PHE A 523 -4.30 -12.62 -7.07
C PHE A 523 -4.21 -12.75 -8.60
N THR A 524 -3.80 -11.68 -9.24
CA THR A 524 -3.79 -11.52 -10.69
C THR A 524 -2.49 -10.85 -11.17
N ARG A 525 -2.40 -10.57 -12.47
CA ARG A 525 -1.24 -9.88 -13.05
C ARG A 525 -1.06 -8.48 -12.46
N PRO A 526 0.19 -7.98 -12.29
CA PRO A 526 0.48 -6.70 -11.64
C PRO A 526 -0.32 -5.51 -12.21
N ALA A 527 -0.49 -5.42 -13.54
CA ALA A 527 -1.24 -4.33 -14.15
C ALA A 527 -2.69 -4.26 -13.64
N MET A 528 -3.38 -5.40 -13.59
CA MET A 528 -4.77 -5.46 -13.11
C MET A 528 -4.85 -5.15 -11.60
N MET A 529 -3.96 -5.73 -10.78
CA MET A 529 -3.91 -5.46 -9.33
C MET A 529 -3.69 -3.97 -9.06
N ARG A 530 -2.72 -3.34 -9.73
CA ARG A 530 -2.41 -1.91 -9.58
C ARG A 530 -3.59 -1.03 -10.02
N THR A 531 -4.22 -1.35 -11.17
CA THR A 531 -5.37 -0.59 -11.65
C THR A 531 -6.55 -0.67 -10.70
N LEU A 532 -6.86 -1.85 -10.13
CA LEU A 532 -7.92 -1.98 -9.12
C LEU A 532 -7.63 -1.10 -7.90
N ALA A 533 -6.38 -1.05 -7.44
CA ALA A 533 -6.00 -0.14 -6.37
C ALA A 533 -6.17 1.33 -6.78
N GLN A 534 -5.74 1.73 -7.98
CA GLN A 534 -5.85 3.11 -8.50
C GLN A 534 -7.31 3.58 -8.60
N VAL A 535 -8.21 2.74 -9.13
CA VAL A 535 -9.62 3.12 -9.34
C VAL A 535 -10.46 3.20 -8.06
N GLY A 536 -9.95 2.70 -6.92
CA GLY A 536 -10.63 3.01 -5.68
C GLY A 536 -10.60 1.99 -4.55
N PHE A 537 -10.16 0.75 -4.76
CA PHE A 537 -10.03 -0.19 -3.65
C PHE A 537 -9.14 0.38 -2.55
N HIS A 538 -9.58 0.27 -1.30
CA HIS A 538 -8.88 0.83 -0.14
C HIS A 538 -7.67 0.00 0.25
N GLN A 539 -7.77 -1.32 0.15
CA GLN A 539 -6.73 -2.30 0.48
C GLN A 539 -6.69 -3.39 -0.60
N SER A 540 -5.59 -4.13 -0.68
CA SER A 540 -5.43 -5.25 -1.59
C SER A 540 -4.68 -6.40 -0.93
N TYR A 541 -5.17 -7.64 -1.14
CA TYR A 541 -4.33 -8.82 -0.99
C TYR A 541 -3.09 -8.68 -1.87
N THR A 542 -2.03 -9.41 -1.54
CA THR A 542 -0.71 -9.22 -2.12
C THR A 542 -0.04 -10.54 -2.44
N TYR A 543 1.13 -10.50 -3.08
CA TYR A 543 1.93 -11.71 -3.36
C TYR A 543 2.74 -12.19 -2.14
N PHE A 544 2.53 -11.65 -0.95
CA PHE A 544 3.28 -11.97 0.26
C PHE A 544 3.40 -13.48 0.52
N ALA A 545 2.32 -14.24 0.39
CA ALA A 545 2.31 -15.69 0.65
C ALA A 545 3.36 -16.46 -0.18
N TRP A 546 3.72 -15.96 -1.37
CA TRP A 546 4.67 -16.58 -2.31
C TRP A 546 6.06 -15.95 -2.33
N ARG A 547 6.37 -15.02 -1.43
CA ARG A 547 7.70 -14.46 -1.24
C ARG A 547 8.37 -15.22 -0.10
N ASN A 548 9.37 -16.07 -0.38
CA ASN A 548 9.84 -17.07 0.55
C ASN A 548 11.33 -16.98 0.89
N ASN A 549 12.14 -16.32 0.07
CA ASN A 549 13.56 -16.08 0.36
C ASN A 549 13.82 -14.62 0.69
N ARG A 550 15.03 -14.34 1.21
CA ARG A 550 15.40 -13.00 1.66
C ARG A 550 15.27 -11.94 0.58
N GLU A 551 15.85 -12.19 -0.60
CA GLU A 551 15.82 -11.23 -1.71
C GLU A 551 14.40 -10.89 -2.15
N GLU A 552 13.53 -11.89 -2.26
CA GLU A 552 12.13 -11.70 -2.61
C GLU A 552 11.36 -10.89 -1.54
N ILE A 553 11.60 -11.15 -0.26
CA ILE A 553 10.95 -10.44 0.86
C ILE A 553 11.45 -9.00 0.91
N GLU A 554 12.77 -8.76 0.90
CA GLU A 554 13.35 -7.41 0.94
C GLU A 554 12.82 -6.55 -0.21
N LYS A 555 12.90 -7.07 -1.43
CA LYS A 555 12.39 -6.37 -2.62
C LYS A 555 10.89 -6.09 -2.53
N TYR A 556 10.12 -7.05 -2.05
CA TYR A 556 8.68 -6.89 -1.95
C TYR A 556 8.26 -5.89 -0.86
N LEU A 557 8.95 -5.89 0.28
CA LEU A 557 8.76 -4.88 1.32
C LEU A 557 9.07 -3.47 0.80
N GLN A 558 10.14 -3.31 0.00
CA GLN A 558 10.48 -2.04 -0.67
C GLN A 558 9.40 -1.64 -1.70
N GLU A 559 8.96 -2.56 -2.56
CA GLU A 559 7.90 -2.31 -3.55
C GLU A 559 6.64 -1.76 -2.88
N VAL A 560 6.14 -2.43 -1.83
CA VAL A 560 4.88 -2.02 -1.19
C VAL A 560 5.02 -0.77 -0.33
N SER A 561 6.22 -0.51 0.24
CA SER A 561 6.45 0.62 1.13
C SER A 561 6.84 1.92 0.41
N TRP A 562 7.44 1.83 -0.80
CA TRP A 562 7.96 3.00 -1.52
C TRP A 562 7.41 3.14 -2.94
N GLU A 563 7.34 2.06 -3.74
CA GLU A 563 6.96 2.19 -5.14
C GLU A 563 5.44 2.30 -5.33
N SER A 564 4.66 1.46 -4.63
CA SER A 564 3.21 1.39 -4.81
C SER A 564 2.39 2.04 -3.70
N CYS A 565 3.02 2.46 -2.60
CA CYS A 565 2.35 2.98 -1.40
C CYS A 565 1.48 4.22 -1.64
N SER A 566 1.76 4.98 -2.70
CA SER A 566 1.00 6.18 -3.05
C SER A 566 -0.41 5.90 -3.59
N TYR A 567 -0.70 4.65 -4.00
CA TYR A 567 -2.01 4.26 -4.54
C TYR A 567 -2.51 2.90 -4.05
N MET A 568 -1.63 2.01 -3.52
CA MET A 568 -1.98 0.67 -3.07
C MET A 568 -1.59 0.46 -1.60
N ARG A 569 -2.50 -0.05 -0.78
CA ARG A 569 -2.24 -0.43 0.62
C ARG A 569 -2.28 -1.95 0.74
N PRO A 570 -1.14 -2.58 1.09
CA PRO A 570 -1.03 -4.03 1.15
C PRO A 570 -1.75 -4.61 2.37
N SER A 571 -2.34 -5.79 2.20
CA SER A 571 -2.79 -6.67 3.29
C SER A 571 -2.02 -7.98 3.22
N PHE A 572 -1.26 -8.33 4.27
CA PHE A 572 -0.42 -9.52 4.31
C PHE A 572 -1.13 -10.68 5.00
N TRP A 573 -1.29 -11.77 4.27
CA TRP A 573 -1.94 -12.99 4.74
C TRP A 573 -0.98 -14.18 4.62
N PRO A 574 -0.53 -14.79 5.72
CA PRO A 574 0.28 -16.01 5.67
C PRO A 574 -0.46 -17.20 5.08
N THR A 575 -1.74 -17.33 5.42
CA THR A 575 -2.69 -18.31 4.91
C THR A 575 -4.07 -17.68 4.73
N THR A 576 -4.88 -18.21 3.83
CA THR A 576 -6.32 -17.93 3.70
C THR A 576 -7.06 -19.25 3.61
N HIS A 577 -8.38 -19.23 3.54
CA HIS A 577 -9.17 -20.46 3.29
C HIS A 577 -8.84 -21.13 1.93
N ASP A 578 -8.25 -20.38 0.98
CA ASP A 578 -7.88 -20.85 -0.36
C ASP A 578 -6.37 -21.04 -0.57
N ILE A 579 -5.53 -20.56 0.38
CA ILE A 579 -4.08 -20.56 0.20
C ILE A 579 -3.37 -21.19 1.39
N LEU A 580 -2.68 -22.27 1.11
CA LEU A 580 -1.70 -22.90 2.00
C LEU A 580 -0.47 -23.24 1.17
N THR A 581 0.57 -22.41 1.25
CA THR A 581 1.77 -22.55 0.42
C THR A 581 2.69 -23.67 0.91
N GLN A 582 3.56 -24.15 0.01
CA GLN A 582 4.48 -25.26 0.32
C GLN A 582 5.41 -24.94 1.51
N VAL A 583 5.84 -23.69 1.69
CA VAL A 583 6.68 -23.31 2.83
C VAL A 583 5.97 -23.51 4.17
N MET A 584 4.66 -23.29 4.22
CA MET A 584 3.85 -23.51 5.42
C MET A 584 3.67 -25.00 5.69
N VAL A 585 3.47 -25.79 4.65
CA VAL A 585 3.32 -27.26 4.74
C VAL A 585 4.61 -27.89 5.28
N GLU A 586 5.75 -27.59 4.66
CA GLU A 586 7.03 -28.21 4.99
C GLU A 586 7.66 -27.66 6.29
N GLY A 587 7.40 -26.40 6.58
CA GLY A 587 8.01 -25.73 7.72
C GLY A 587 7.23 -25.87 9.03
N GLY A 588 5.95 -26.28 8.97
CA GLY A 588 5.12 -26.52 10.14
C GLY A 588 5.09 -25.34 11.12
N LYS A 589 5.12 -25.63 12.42
CA LYS A 589 5.01 -24.60 13.48
C LYS A 589 6.06 -23.47 13.37
N PRO A 590 7.36 -23.71 13.11
CA PRO A 590 8.32 -22.63 12.88
C PRO A 590 7.92 -21.70 11.72
N ALA A 591 7.45 -22.23 10.60
CA ALA A 591 7.01 -21.42 9.46
C ALA A 591 5.78 -20.57 9.80
N PHE A 592 4.81 -21.10 10.55
CA PHE A 592 3.65 -20.35 11.01
C PHE A 592 4.08 -19.19 11.92
N LYS A 593 4.96 -19.41 12.89
CA LYS A 593 5.51 -18.33 13.74
C LYS A 593 6.24 -17.28 12.91
N MET A 594 7.15 -17.68 12.05
CA MET A 594 7.95 -16.81 11.19
C MET A 594 7.05 -15.94 10.29
N ARG A 595 6.07 -16.56 9.61
CA ARG A 595 5.18 -15.85 8.69
C ARG A 595 4.23 -14.90 9.42
N ALA A 596 3.79 -15.24 10.64
CA ALA A 596 3.01 -14.33 11.48
C ALA A 596 3.81 -13.07 11.85
N VAL A 597 5.08 -13.22 12.29
CA VAL A 597 5.94 -12.08 12.60
C VAL A 597 6.14 -11.20 11.36
N LEU A 598 6.50 -11.80 10.21
CA LEU A 598 6.69 -11.05 8.96
C LEU A 598 5.43 -10.32 8.51
N ALA A 599 4.27 -10.97 8.57
CA ALA A 599 3.01 -10.32 8.16
C ALA A 599 2.64 -9.17 9.09
N ALA A 600 2.74 -9.40 10.40
CA ALA A 600 2.35 -8.42 11.41
C ALA A 600 3.26 -7.19 11.47
N THR A 601 4.54 -7.32 11.09
CA THR A 601 5.53 -6.23 11.15
C THR A 601 5.90 -5.66 9.78
N GLY A 602 5.78 -6.46 8.73
CA GLY A 602 6.09 -6.07 7.34
C GLY A 602 5.01 -5.23 6.67
N SER A 603 3.77 -5.30 7.15
CA SER A 603 2.66 -4.49 6.64
C SER A 603 1.81 -3.91 7.77
N PRO A 604 1.29 -2.68 7.63
CA PRO A 604 0.35 -2.12 8.61
C PRO A 604 -1.00 -2.85 8.61
N ASN A 605 -1.37 -3.56 7.55
CA ASN A 605 -2.57 -4.39 7.50
C ASN A 605 -2.20 -5.86 7.27
N TRP A 606 -2.71 -6.76 8.11
CA TRP A 606 -2.46 -8.20 8.02
C TRP A 606 -3.65 -9.01 8.53
N GLY A 607 -3.67 -10.29 8.21
CA GLY A 607 -4.74 -11.15 8.68
C GLY A 607 -4.34 -12.63 8.71
N ILE A 608 -5.14 -13.43 9.42
CA ILE A 608 -5.05 -14.87 9.46
C ILE A 608 -6.43 -15.51 9.24
N TYR A 609 -6.42 -16.72 8.73
CA TYR A 609 -7.58 -17.58 8.64
C TYR A 609 -7.69 -18.46 9.89
N SER A 610 -8.89 -18.67 10.40
CA SER A 610 -9.17 -19.53 11.57
C SER A 610 -8.55 -20.92 11.41
N GLY A 611 -7.98 -21.47 12.50
CA GLY A 611 -7.18 -22.70 12.47
C GLY A 611 -5.68 -22.47 12.25
N TYR A 612 -5.25 -21.24 12.05
CA TYR A 612 -3.83 -20.88 12.07
C TYR A 612 -3.16 -21.29 13.37
N GLU A 613 -3.87 -21.13 14.47
CA GLU A 613 -3.44 -21.49 15.82
C GLU A 613 -3.19 -22.98 15.99
N LEU A 614 -3.86 -23.79 15.19
CA LEU A 614 -3.76 -25.27 15.20
C LEU A 614 -2.67 -25.81 14.28
N ILE A 615 -1.96 -24.92 13.55
CA ILE A 615 -0.98 -25.31 12.53
C ILE A 615 -1.60 -26.26 11.49
N GLU A 616 -2.75 -25.89 10.94
CA GLU A 616 -3.43 -26.67 9.91
C GLU A 616 -2.62 -26.63 8.59
N ASN A 617 -1.55 -27.45 8.50
CA ASN A 617 -0.54 -27.39 7.44
C ASN A 617 -0.59 -28.57 6.45
N VAL A 618 -1.70 -29.28 6.35
CA VAL A 618 -1.82 -30.39 5.38
C VAL A 618 -2.54 -29.90 4.14
N GLN A 619 -1.86 -29.96 2.99
CA GLN A 619 -2.43 -29.60 1.69
C GLN A 619 -3.29 -30.74 1.09
N ARG A 620 -4.29 -30.34 0.32
CA ARG A 620 -4.96 -31.23 -0.63
C ARG A 620 -3.96 -31.60 -1.74
N PRO A 621 -3.77 -32.89 -2.06
CA PRO A 621 -2.79 -33.31 -3.06
C PRO A 621 -2.91 -32.56 -4.40
N GLY A 622 -1.81 -31.91 -4.81
CA GLY A 622 -1.73 -31.17 -6.07
C GLY A 622 -2.35 -29.74 -6.07
N PHE A 623 -2.73 -29.24 -4.89
CA PHE A 623 -3.32 -27.89 -4.75
C PHE A 623 -2.73 -27.16 -3.54
N GLU A 624 -2.57 -25.86 -3.64
CA GLU A 624 -2.19 -24.99 -2.50
C GLU A 624 -3.39 -24.65 -1.60
N GLU A 625 -4.23 -25.64 -1.33
CA GLU A 625 -5.42 -25.54 -0.48
C GLU A 625 -5.32 -26.55 0.67
N GLN A 626 -5.90 -26.25 1.81
CA GLN A 626 -5.96 -27.20 2.93
C GLN A 626 -6.77 -28.45 2.54
N ILE A 627 -6.32 -29.61 3.02
CA ILE A 627 -7.16 -30.82 3.01
C ILE A 627 -8.33 -30.63 3.99
N ASN A 628 -9.47 -31.24 3.67
CA ASN A 628 -10.70 -31.07 4.44
C ASN A 628 -11.04 -29.57 4.60
N ASN A 629 -10.98 -28.84 3.47
CA ASN A 629 -11.16 -27.40 3.42
C ASN A 629 -12.58 -27.05 3.90
N GLU A 630 -12.64 -26.12 4.84
CA GLU A 630 -13.87 -25.59 5.45
C GLU A 630 -14.85 -24.99 4.45
N LYS A 631 -14.34 -24.58 3.27
CA LYS A 631 -15.16 -24.14 2.14
C LYS A 631 -16.18 -25.21 1.69
N TYR A 632 -15.92 -26.52 1.96
CA TYR A 632 -16.75 -27.62 1.49
C TYR A 632 -17.29 -28.50 2.61
N GLN A 633 -16.94 -28.24 3.86
CA GLN A 633 -17.42 -29.00 5.01
C GLN A 633 -17.47 -28.20 6.28
N PHE A 634 -18.18 -28.65 7.29
CA PHE A 634 -18.10 -28.08 8.63
C PHE A 634 -16.77 -28.45 9.30
N LYS A 635 -16.16 -27.49 9.98
CA LYS A 635 -14.86 -27.66 10.64
C LYS A 635 -14.84 -26.98 12.01
N PRO A 636 -15.58 -27.52 13.00
CA PRO A 636 -15.47 -27.01 14.37
C PRO A 636 -14.06 -27.25 14.90
N ARG A 637 -13.52 -26.27 15.62
CA ARG A 637 -12.15 -26.28 16.12
C ARG A 637 -12.11 -26.15 17.63
N ASP A 638 -11.17 -26.88 18.25
CA ASP A 638 -10.83 -26.74 19.66
C ASP A 638 -9.47 -26.07 19.80
N TYR A 639 -9.47 -24.89 20.41
CA TYR A 639 -8.27 -24.07 20.65
C TYR A 639 -7.68 -24.26 22.06
N SER A 640 -8.12 -25.25 22.83
CA SER A 640 -7.66 -25.50 24.21
C SER A 640 -6.30 -26.19 24.29
N GLY A 641 -5.86 -26.83 23.18
CA GLY A 641 -4.59 -27.57 23.13
C GLY A 641 -3.35 -26.68 23.25
N GLN A 642 -2.24 -27.27 23.73
CA GLN A 642 -0.98 -26.55 23.98
C GLN A 642 -0.45 -25.79 22.76
N THR A 643 -0.49 -26.38 21.56
CA THR A 643 -0.04 -25.68 20.33
C THR A 643 -0.90 -24.46 20.04
N ALA A 644 -2.22 -24.56 20.19
CA ALA A 644 -3.11 -23.44 19.98
C ALA A 644 -2.83 -22.32 20.99
N GLN A 645 -2.64 -22.64 22.26
CA GLN A 645 -2.33 -21.66 23.29
C GLN A 645 -1.00 -20.94 23.03
N GLU A 646 0.04 -21.68 22.57
CA GLU A 646 1.34 -21.10 22.21
C GLU A 646 1.22 -20.10 21.04
N ILE A 647 0.48 -20.47 20.00
CA ILE A 647 0.31 -19.58 18.84
C ILE A 647 -0.61 -18.41 19.17
N GLN A 648 -1.68 -18.62 19.95
CA GLN A 648 -2.53 -17.54 20.43
C GLN A 648 -1.74 -16.51 21.27
N ALA A 649 -0.83 -16.98 22.14
CA ALA A 649 0.04 -16.10 22.90
C ALA A 649 0.94 -15.25 21.98
N LEU A 650 1.53 -15.86 20.91
CA LEU A 650 2.30 -15.12 19.91
C LEU A 650 1.43 -14.08 19.16
N LEU A 651 0.22 -14.45 18.72
CA LEU A 651 -0.69 -13.53 18.01
C LEU A 651 -1.09 -12.36 18.90
N THR A 652 -1.41 -12.63 20.16
CA THR A 652 -1.72 -11.58 21.16
C THR A 652 -0.53 -10.64 21.35
N CYS A 653 0.68 -11.19 21.47
CA CYS A 653 1.91 -10.42 21.60
C CYS A 653 2.13 -9.53 20.38
N LEU A 654 2.05 -10.08 19.16
CA LEU A 654 2.24 -9.34 17.91
C LEU A 654 1.22 -8.20 17.75
N ASN A 655 -0.06 -8.46 17.97
CA ASN A 655 -1.09 -7.44 17.92
C ASN A 655 -0.91 -6.38 19.02
N GLY A 656 -0.44 -6.78 20.22
CA GLY A 656 -0.05 -5.86 21.29
C GLY A 656 1.13 -4.96 20.91
N ILE A 657 2.19 -5.51 20.29
CA ILE A 657 3.33 -4.76 19.76
C ILE A 657 2.86 -3.72 18.75
N ARG A 658 2.08 -4.13 17.76
CA ARG A 658 1.52 -3.24 16.72
C ARG A 658 0.73 -2.06 17.28
N ARG A 659 -0.01 -2.27 18.37
CA ARG A 659 -0.78 -1.19 19.03
C ARG A 659 0.12 -0.24 19.82
N ARG A 660 1.20 -0.74 20.43
CA ARG A 660 2.15 0.09 21.18
C ARG A 660 3.09 0.90 20.29
N HIS A 661 3.39 0.39 19.09
CA HIS A 661 4.37 0.98 18.17
C HIS A 661 3.70 1.59 16.93
N PRO A 662 3.44 2.91 16.93
CA PRO A 662 2.89 3.62 15.76
C PRO A 662 3.73 3.45 14.49
N ALA A 663 5.04 3.21 14.61
CA ALA A 663 5.91 2.93 13.48
C ALA A 663 5.46 1.69 12.67
N LEU A 664 4.85 0.68 13.31
CA LEU A 664 4.29 -0.50 12.65
C LEU A 664 2.91 -0.27 12.02
N GLN A 665 2.31 0.90 12.27
CA GLN A 665 1.00 1.28 11.74
C GLN A 665 1.10 2.13 10.46
N ARG A 666 2.32 2.39 9.98
CA ARG A 666 2.63 3.20 8.80
C ARG A 666 3.34 2.37 7.74
N LEU A 667 3.25 2.80 6.48
CA LEU A 667 3.78 2.05 5.34
C LEU A 667 5.08 2.65 4.78
N ARG A 668 5.20 3.99 4.76
CA ARG A 668 6.26 4.75 4.08
C ARG A 668 7.51 5.00 4.93
N ASN A 669 7.78 4.14 5.89
CA ASN A 669 8.81 4.33 6.90
C ASN A 669 9.73 3.12 7.07
N LEU A 670 9.89 2.34 6.00
CA LEU A 670 10.69 1.11 5.97
C LEU A 670 12.13 1.40 5.55
N SER A 671 13.09 0.80 6.26
CA SER A 671 14.50 0.66 5.83
C SER A 671 14.92 -0.80 5.91
N ILE A 672 15.68 -1.29 4.91
CA ILE A 672 16.23 -2.64 4.88
C ILE A 672 17.67 -2.61 5.35
N HIS A 673 18.06 -3.55 6.22
CA HIS A 673 19.40 -3.64 6.78
C HIS A 673 20.10 -4.93 6.35
N PRO A 674 21.36 -4.85 5.87
CA PRO A 674 22.12 -6.02 5.42
C PRO A 674 22.40 -7.01 6.56
N THR A 675 22.32 -8.30 6.26
CA THR A 675 22.74 -9.38 7.15
C THR A 675 23.78 -10.29 6.47
N THR A 676 24.62 -10.97 7.26
CA THR A 676 25.58 -11.92 6.72
C THR A 676 24.99 -13.28 6.39
N HIS A 677 23.82 -13.61 6.93
CA HIS A 677 23.18 -14.91 6.70
C HIS A 677 22.13 -14.83 5.58
N PRO A 678 22.17 -15.75 4.59
CA PRO A 678 21.33 -15.68 3.40
C PRO A 678 19.83 -15.89 3.67
N SER A 679 19.46 -16.52 4.77
CA SER A 679 18.06 -16.75 5.15
C SER A 679 17.52 -15.76 6.20
N VAL A 680 18.29 -14.74 6.59
CA VAL A 680 17.81 -13.76 7.58
C VAL A 680 17.51 -12.43 6.90
N VAL A 681 16.29 -11.96 7.03
CA VAL A 681 15.88 -10.61 6.67
C VAL A 681 15.92 -9.71 7.89
N CYS A 682 16.43 -8.48 7.72
CA CYS A 682 16.36 -7.42 8.71
C CYS A 682 15.79 -6.15 8.08
N PHE A 683 14.82 -5.55 8.76
CA PHE A 683 14.29 -4.25 8.39
C PHE A 683 13.91 -3.45 9.64
N SER A 684 13.79 -2.14 9.47
CA SER A 684 13.28 -1.25 10.51
C SER A 684 12.12 -0.42 10.01
N ARG A 685 11.35 0.09 10.97
CA ARG A 685 10.33 1.12 10.76
C ARG A 685 10.55 2.23 11.77
N HIS A 686 10.58 3.47 11.28
CA HIS A 686 10.81 4.64 12.11
C HIS A 686 9.72 5.70 11.89
N LEU A 687 9.30 6.34 12.99
CA LEU A 687 8.51 7.58 12.96
C LEU A 687 9.21 8.64 13.79
N ASP A 688 9.35 9.83 13.23
CA ASP A 688 9.77 11.01 13.98
C ASP A 688 8.67 11.46 14.98
N ALA A 689 9.04 12.16 16.03
CA ALA A 689 8.12 12.62 17.07
C ALA A 689 6.91 13.42 16.51
N TRP A 690 7.14 14.26 15.48
CA TRP A 690 6.09 15.07 14.86
C TRP A 690 5.10 14.24 14.02
N GLU A 691 5.52 13.05 13.53
CA GLU A 691 4.69 12.11 12.78
C GLU A 691 3.87 11.24 13.70
N SER A 692 4.48 10.86 14.83
CA SER A 692 3.90 9.93 15.80
C SER A 692 2.68 10.54 16.52
N PRO A 693 1.58 9.80 16.64
CA PRO A 693 0.42 10.25 17.43
C PRO A 693 0.74 10.38 18.93
N THR A 694 1.82 9.77 19.42
CA THR A 694 2.28 9.87 20.81
C THR A 694 3.12 11.13 21.08
N GLY A 695 3.56 11.82 20.03
CA GLY A 695 4.49 12.96 20.13
C GLY A 695 5.93 12.56 20.49
N SER A 696 6.24 11.27 20.48
CA SER A 696 7.57 10.71 20.69
C SER A 696 8.00 9.91 19.47
N ALA A 697 9.30 9.94 19.15
CA ALA A 697 9.85 9.10 18.09
C ALA A 697 9.67 7.61 18.44
N ASP A 698 9.43 6.79 17.42
CA ASP A 698 9.23 5.36 17.57
C ASP A 698 10.03 4.60 16.52
N THR A 699 10.88 3.66 16.95
CA THR A 699 11.74 2.87 16.06
C THR A 699 11.67 1.41 16.43
N VAL A 700 11.26 0.57 15.47
CA VAL A 700 11.20 -0.88 15.62
C VAL A 700 12.12 -1.53 14.59
N ILE A 701 12.99 -2.44 15.06
CA ILE A 701 13.91 -3.24 14.23
C ILE A 701 13.46 -4.70 14.28
N VAL A 702 13.29 -5.33 13.12
CA VAL A 702 12.80 -6.70 12.99
C VAL A 702 13.83 -7.57 12.31
N LEU A 703 14.19 -8.69 12.94
CA LEU A 703 15.00 -9.75 12.36
C LEU A 703 14.19 -11.04 12.30
N VAL A 704 14.19 -11.71 11.16
CA VAL A 704 13.46 -12.98 10.97
C VAL A 704 14.31 -13.99 10.23
N ASN A 705 14.44 -15.19 10.78
CA ASN A 705 14.99 -16.34 10.08
C ASN A 705 13.92 -16.96 9.17
N LEU A 706 14.18 -16.98 7.88
CA LEU A 706 13.27 -17.52 6.84
C LEU A 706 13.44 -19.05 6.66
N ASP A 707 14.44 -19.67 7.29
CA ASP A 707 14.63 -21.12 7.27
C ASP A 707 13.91 -21.74 8.47
N PRO A 708 12.81 -22.46 8.26
CA PRO A 708 12.04 -23.06 9.35
C PRO A 708 12.71 -24.30 9.98
N LYS A 709 13.87 -24.73 9.47
CA LYS A 709 14.51 -26.01 9.85
C LYS A 709 15.89 -25.81 10.49
N ASN A 710 16.63 -24.78 10.09
CA ASN A 710 18.02 -24.60 10.52
C ASN A 710 18.22 -23.31 11.30
N THR A 711 19.10 -23.37 12.32
CA THR A 711 19.54 -22.19 13.07
C THR A 711 20.36 -21.27 12.17
N ALA A 712 20.02 -19.99 12.17
CA ALA A 712 20.75 -18.95 11.47
C ALA A 712 21.64 -18.18 12.45
N ILE A 713 22.94 -18.12 12.17
CA ILE A 713 23.93 -17.40 12.96
C ILE A 713 24.62 -16.38 12.05
N GLY A 714 24.72 -15.13 12.51
CA GLY A 714 25.35 -14.10 11.69
C GLY A 714 25.44 -12.74 12.37
N SER A 715 25.65 -11.73 11.55
CA SER A 715 25.67 -10.33 11.97
C SER A 715 24.73 -9.50 11.11
N VAL A 716 24.12 -8.49 11.73
CA VAL A 716 23.32 -7.45 11.08
C VAL A 716 24.11 -6.13 11.09
N TYR A 717 24.00 -5.36 10.03
CA TYR A 717 24.60 -4.03 9.88
C TYR A 717 23.48 -2.99 9.75
N LEU A 718 23.37 -2.11 10.76
CA LEU A 718 22.33 -1.09 10.83
C LEU A 718 22.83 0.23 10.27
N ASP A 719 22.04 0.89 9.47
CA ASP A 719 22.22 2.29 9.15
C ASP A 719 21.60 3.15 10.28
N LEU A 720 22.47 3.75 11.10
CA LEU A 720 22.01 4.56 12.25
C LEU A 720 21.35 5.88 11.79
N ALA A 721 21.66 6.37 10.59
CA ALA A 721 21.00 7.53 10.02
C ALA A 721 19.54 7.21 9.62
N ASP A 722 19.29 6.06 9.02
CA ASP A 722 17.95 5.56 8.71
C ASP A 722 17.11 5.35 9.98
N LEU A 723 17.75 4.87 11.05
CA LEU A 723 17.11 4.70 12.35
C LEU A 723 16.91 6.03 13.10
N LYS A 724 17.40 7.16 12.55
CA LYS A 724 17.38 8.50 13.19
C LYS A 724 18.00 8.54 14.59
N ILE A 725 18.91 7.63 14.87
CA ILE A 725 19.64 7.59 16.13
C ILE A 725 20.76 8.64 16.06
N SER A 726 20.48 9.85 16.56
CA SER A 726 21.41 10.99 16.53
C SER A 726 22.42 10.92 17.66
N GLY A 727 23.64 11.46 17.42
CA GLY A 727 24.70 11.54 18.42
C GLY A 727 25.51 10.27 18.63
N TYR A 728 25.18 9.19 17.93
CA TYR A 728 25.93 7.92 18.00
C TYR A 728 26.96 7.82 16.87
N SER A 729 28.18 7.50 17.25
CA SER A 729 29.22 7.01 16.32
C SER A 729 29.02 5.52 16.07
N SER A 730 29.69 4.95 15.08
CA SER A 730 29.70 3.50 14.84
C SER A 730 30.14 2.64 16.04
N SER A 731 30.80 3.26 17.01
CA SER A 731 31.26 2.62 18.27
C SER A 731 30.31 2.81 19.46
N SER A 732 29.31 3.70 19.34
CA SER A 732 28.36 3.98 20.41
C SER A 732 27.34 2.85 20.54
N CYS A 733 26.88 2.59 21.79
CA CYS A 733 25.84 1.63 22.09
C CYS A 733 24.53 2.35 22.31
N PHE A 734 23.45 1.74 21.88
CA PHE A 734 22.08 2.14 22.22
C PHE A 734 21.30 0.92 22.74
N LYS A 735 20.24 1.16 23.51
CA LYS A 735 19.43 0.10 24.08
C LYS A 735 18.33 -0.30 23.12
N VAL A 736 18.10 -1.60 23.03
CA VAL A 736 16.93 -2.18 22.34
C VAL A 736 16.24 -3.17 23.27
N ARG A 737 14.92 -3.14 23.30
CA ARG A 737 14.09 -4.12 24.01
C ARG A 737 13.46 -5.06 22.99
N ASP A 738 13.63 -6.37 23.17
CA ASP A 738 12.89 -7.36 22.39
C ASP A 738 11.44 -7.44 22.89
N GLU A 739 10.52 -6.96 22.09
CA GLU A 739 9.10 -6.91 22.43
C GLU A 739 8.45 -8.31 22.50
N LEU A 740 9.11 -9.36 22.00
CA LEU A 740 8.62 -10.74 22.07
C LEU A 740 8.81 -11.37 23.45
N ASP A 741 9.84 -10.97 24.22
CA ASP A 741 10.16 -11.55 25.54
C ASP A 741 10.54 -10.51 26.60
N GLY A 742 10.67 -9.24 26.22
CA GLY A 742 11.02 -8.13 27.12
C GLY A 742 12.48 -8.02 27.49
N GLN A 743 13.39 -8.82 26.91
CA GLN A 743 14.83 -8.73 27.18
C GLN A 743 15.43 -7.47 26.57
N VAL A 744 16.39 -6.85 27.29
CA VAL A 744 17.06 -5.63 26.87
C VAL A 744 18.49 -5.95 26.44
N TYR A 745 18.89 -5.42 25.28
CA TYR A 745 20.20 -5.61 24.70
C TYR A 745 20.91 -4.28 24.46
N GLN A 746 22.24 -4.31 24.46
CA GLN A 746 23.08 -3.19 24.04
C GLN A 746 23.52 -3.42 22.61
N TRP A 747 22.99 -2.63 21.71
CA TRP A 747 23.26 -2.73 20.26
C TRP A 747 24.13 -1.60 19.75
N ARG A 748 24.75 -1.82 18.61
CA ARG A 748 25.61 -0.89 17.85
C ARG A 748 25.19 -0.90 16.38
N ALA A 749 25.99 -0.26 15.53
CA ALA A 749 25.81 -0.35 14.07
C ALA A 749 26.00 -1.79 13.53
N SER A 750 26.78 -2.65 14.23
CA SER A 750 26.94 -4.07 13.88
C SER A 750 26.69 -4.95 15.08
N ASN A 751 25.81 -5.96 14.93
CA ASN A 751 25.39 -6.83 16.04
C ASN A 751 25.33 -8.29 15.59
N TYR A 752 25.72 -9.19 16.49
CA TYR A 752 25.56 -10.63 16.34
C TYR A 752 24.11 -11.03 16.56
N PHE A 753 23.65 -12.06 15.87
CA PHE A 753 22.37 -12.73 16.12
C PHE A 753 22.49 -14.25 16.00
N GLU A 754 21.62 -14.95 16.73
CA GLU A 754 21.36 -16.39 16.61
C GLU A 754 19.86 -16.62 16.66
N LEU A 755 19.29 -17.23 15.60
CA LEU A 755 17.87 -17.49 15.46
C LEU A 755 17.62 -18.97 15.21
N ASN A 756 17.26 -19.70 16.28
CA ASN A 756 16.87 -21.11 16.22
C ASN A 756 15.35 -21.21 15.96
N PRO A 757 14.88 -21.78 14.83
CA PRO A 757 13.47 -21.79 14.47
C PRO A 757 12.58 -22.56 15.47
N TYR A 758 13.13 -23.45 16.27
CA TYR A 758 12.37 -24.20 17.28
C TYR A 758 12.24 -23.47 18.61
N GLU A 759 13.10 -22.49 18.87
CA GLU A 759 13.10 -21.67 20.09
C GLU A 759 12.67 -20.24 19.78
N ARG A 760 13.35 -19.60 18.82
CA ARG A 760 13.17 -18.20 18.45
C ARG A 760 13.33 -18.00 16.94
N VAL A 761 12.22 -17.77 16.25
CA VAL A 761 12.23 -17.53 14.80
C VAL A 761 12.62 -16.09 14.44
N ALA A 762 12.47 -15.14 15.37
CA ALA A 762 12.62 -13.71 15.12
C ALA A 762 12.94 -12.93 16.39
N HIS A 763 13.41 -11.70 16.18
CA HIS A 763 13.44 -10.62 17.16
C HIS A 763 12.60 -9.44 16.64
N VAL A 764 11.91 -8.75 17.54
CA VAL A 764 11.21 -7.49 17.30
C VAL A 764 11.67 -6.48 18.35
N PHE A 765 12.65 -5.68 18.00
CA PHE A 765 13.30 -4.76 18.92
C PHE A 765 12.68 -3.36 18.84
N ALA A 766 12.24 -2.83 19.96
CA ALA A 766 12.00 -1.40 20.12
C ALA A 766 13.29 -0.69 20.56
N VAL A 767 13.65 0.40 19.92
CA VAL A 767 14.77 1.25 20.35
C VAL A 767 14.30 2.08 21.55
N GLU A 768 14.99 1.93 22.69
CA GLU A 768 14.70 2.75 23.88
C GLU A 768 15.36 4.13 23.71
N SER A 769 14.57 5.19 23.87
CA SER A 769 15.09 6.55 24.03
C SER A 769 15.73 6.68 25.40
N ASP A 770 16.96 7.23 25.47
CA ASP A 770 17.64 7.54 26.73
C ASP A 770 16.87 8.54 27.60
#